data_7788445e58b35b2f06bb504412d10959
#
_entry.id   7788445e58b35b2f06bb504412d10959
#
_cell.length_a   1.000
_cell.length_b   1.000
_cell.length_c   1.000
_cell.angle_alpha   90.00
_cell.angle_beta   90.00
_cell.angle_gamma   90.00
#
_symmetry.space_group_name_H-M   'P 1'
#
loop_
_entity.id
_entity.type
_entity.pdbx_description
1 polymer ?
#
loop_
_entity_poly.entity_id
_entity_poly.type
_entity_poly.pdbx_seq_one_letter_code
_entity_poly.pdbx_strand_id
1 'polypeptide(L)'
;MRQICFLFFFISISLHAQFQANGIVKDFSTNKPLPFATITTNEEINFISDVDGKFSISSKKEISSFTVSYIGYLKTSVAIVKDKKYYAISLLQKTNDLSEVIIGYENPALAIIRKVIANKRNNNPQEKLSSFEFKSYNKLVVTANPDSISGKLDSVFVQKSIGKEFTKIDSSNYKFKELINKQHLFQTEKVSQLQFNNNTLKETVLGTKMAGFKHPIYEILAFNLQSFSIYDNSYELFETKYNSPIATDALLDYNYRLLDTVAINGRQSYVVYFKNKKRSKATGLEGVLYIDQNSFAISKAIMRIKGVLDISGIHEFQYIPEENIWFPIRKTFKIVKGKNDDDIKILGGTIQFNGDDEKDSKARKKVASDYTYLISNTNNFDIKYNVPITITKPFIAVEINDEAIHRPETFWENYRKDSLDIRSQKTYLALDSIVIKKRIESRLRFGRKIINGYLPLGFFDMDLRKIISYNNYEGFRLGFGGITNEQFSKKFRIEGYSAYGTKDGNFKYKIGMATRVDKSSNSWIGASYTDDVKEIASTSYSIEKRPFKLYDPRPINISTFYNYVSWKTFLETNLLPKTESIWEISHSVVEPKFNYVYNLNSNLYTQYVMTTAMVSLQWNPFSDYMQTPTGRIEIEKRFPKFTFQYTQALPKIWGNDFEFSKIDFKTEFEKKYLNGQKTNLLLEAGYAMGDVPITHLYNTSPNNITKETIIQRITFAGKNSFETMYFNEFFSNEFVYFQFKHGFNRVKLFKKVKPSLVLVSRMAWGNLQKPEQHVGLDYKTLNKGYFESGIELNQIFNGLGLTAFYRYGPNQLPKFEDNIAIKLSFVLNLGL
;
A
#
# COMPACT_ATOMS: atom_id res chain seq x y z
N MET A 1 70.14 -19.53 1.45
CA MET A 1 68.77 -18.87 1.50
C MET A 1 68.32 -18.44 0.10
N ARG A 2 68.34 -19.34 -0.87
CA ARG A 2 68.01 -18.99 -2.26
C ARG A 2 67.20 -20.11 -2.97
N GLN A 3 66.66 -21.05 -2.21
CA GLN A 3 65.88 -22.20 -2.75
C GLN A 3 64.50 -22.37 -2.11
N ILE A 4 64.02 -21.44 -1.31
CA ILE A 4 62.64 -21.49 -0.67
C ILE A 4 61.63 -20.61 -1.43
N CYS A 5 62.06 -19.79 -2.40
CA CYS A 5 61.11 -18.90 -3.14
C CYS A 5 60.42 -19.54 -4.33
N PHE A 6 60.67 -20.83 -4.67
CA PHE A 6 60.09 -21.48 -5.84
C PHE A 6 58.95 -22.44 -5.55
N LEU A 7 58.55 -22.61 -4.29
CA LEU A 7 57.48 -23.53 -3.89
C LEU A 7 56.13 -22.85 -3.65
N PHE A 8 55.99 -21.54 -3.85
CA PHE A 8 54.74 -20.80 -3.61
C PHE A 8 54.04 -20.36 -4.91
N PHE A 9 54.41 -20.85 -6.07
CA PHE A 9 53.85 -20.43 -7.36
C PHE A 9 52.87 -21.42 -7.99
N PHE A 10 52.51 -22.49 -7.26
CA PHE A 10 51.47 -23.49 -7.71
C PHE A 10 50.31 -23.59 -6.79
N ILE A 11 49.82 -22.47 -6.24
CA ILE A 11 48.40 -22.44 -5.81
C ILE A 11 47.62 -22.04 -7.03
N SER A 12 47.22 -23.03 -7.79
CA SER A 12 46.24 -22.92 -8.86
C SER A 12 44.94 -22.40 -8.23
N ILE A 13 44.66 -21.10 -8.41
CA ILE A 13 43.34 -20.53 -8.20
C ILE A 13 42.45 -21.24 -9.18
N SER A 14 41.73 -22.27 -8.71
CA SER A 14 40.65 -22.90 -9.45
C SER A 14 39.53 -21.84 -9.56
N LEU A 15 39.61 -21.00 -10.58
CA LEU A 15 38.51 -20.19 -11.06
C LEU A 15 37.44 -21.17 -11.54
N HIS A 16 36.49 -21.53 -10.66
CA HIS A 16 35.29 -22.23 -11.07
C HIS A 16 34.48 -21.26 -11.95
N ALA A 17 34.74 -21.33 -13.26
CA ALA A 17 33.89 -20.67 -14.25
C ALA A 17 32.48 -21.23 -14.12
N GLN A 18 31.51 -20.43 -13.68
CA GLN A 18 30.11 -20.81 -13.76
C GLN A 18 29.72 -20.97 -15.23
N PHE A 19 29.31 -22.18 -15.60
CA PHE A 19 28.78 -22.41 -16.93
C PHE A 19 27.44 -21.64 -17.07
N GLN A 20 27.32 -20.86 -18.15
CA GLN A 20 26.11 -20.09 -18.42
C GLN A 20 25.76 -20.17 -19.92
N ALA A 21 24.52 -20.61 -20.21
CA ALA A 21 23.96 -20.60 -21.55
C ALA A 21 22.56 -20.03 -21.54
N ASN A 22 22.25 -19.21 -22.53
CA ASN A 22 20.92 -18.59 -22.69
C ASN A 22 20.32 -19.01 -24.03
N GLY A 23 19.00 -18.99 -24.16
CA GLY A 23 18.38 -19.31 -25.44
C GLY A 23 16.89 -19.00 -25.49
N ILE A 24 16.28 -19.39 -26.60
CA ILE A 24 14.83 -19.29 -26.81
C ILE A 24 14.34 -20.58 -27.46
N VAL A 25 13.21 -21.08 -27.01
CA VAL A 25 12.51 -22.22 -27.59
C VAL A 25 11.32 -21.73 -28.41
N LYS A 26 11.20 -22.17 -29.65
CA LYS A 26 10.15 -21.76 -30.59
C LYS A 26 9.52 -22.98 -31.25
N ASP A 27 8.31 -22.82 -31.75
CA ASP A 27 7.66 -23.70 -32.68
C ASP A 27 8.32 -23.58 -34.08
N PHE A 28 8.69 -24.68 -34.68
CA PHE A 28 9.37 -24.70 -35.98
C PHE A 28 8.50 -24.13 -37.09
N SER A 29 7.20 -24.45 -37.10
CA SER A 29 6.27 -24.10 -38.18
C SER A 29 5.78 -22.65 -38.10
N THR A 30 5.46 -22.19 -36.88
CA THR A 30 4.86 -20.88 -36.63
C THR A 30 5.84 -19.81 -36.18
N ASN A 31 7.07 -20.21 -35.85
CA ASN A 31 8.12 -19.37 -35.24
C ASN A 31 7.70 -18.66 -33.94
N LYS A 32 6.58 -19.08 -33.33
CA LYS A 32 6.09 -18.54 -32.05
C LYS A 32 6.89 -19.11 -30.90
N PRO A 33 7.20 -18.31 -29.86
CA PRO A 33 7.85 -18.81 -28.65
C PRO A 33 7.01 -19.92 -28.00
N LEU A 34 7.68 -20.95 -27.49
CA LEU A 34 7.09 -22.03 -26.72
C LEU A 34 7.36 -21.75 -25.24
N PRO A 35 6.36 -21.26 -24.50
CA PRO A 35 6.49 -20.95 -23.07
C PRO A 35 6.58 -22.22 -22.27
N PHE A 36 7.43 -22.21 -21.24
CA PHE A 36 7.57 -23.28 -20.26
C PHE A 36 8.02 -24.64 -20.85
N ALA A 37 8.82 -24.59 -21.90
CA ALA A 37 9.52 -25.77 -22.41
C ALA A 37 10.54 -26.25 -21.35
N THR A 38 10.59 -27.54 -21.09
CA THR A 38 11.55 -28.14 -20.17
C THR A 38 12.90 -28.31 -20.84
N ILE A 39 13.95 -27.85 -20.18
CA ILE A 39 15.34 -28.00 -20.60
C ILE A 39 16.04 -28.86 -19.56
N THR A 40 16.40 -30.08 -19.92
CA THR A 40 17.11 -31.05 -19.07
C THR A 40 18.56 -31.16 -19.52
N THR A 41 19.50 -30.90 -18.63
CA THR A 41 20.92 -31.05 -18.89
C THR A 41 21.37 -32.52 -18.78
N ASN A 42 22.56 -32.87 -19.31
CA ASN A 42 23.18 -34.18 -19.12
C ASN A 42 23.46 -34.52 -17.63
N GLU A 43 23.47 -33.52 -16.74
CA GLU A 43 23.57 -33.66 -15.28
C GLU A 43 22.19 -33.78 -14.57
N GLU A 44 21.14 -34.06 -15.34
CA GLU A 44 19.76 -34.18 -14.87
C GLU A 44 19.21 -32.91 -14.17
N ILE A 45 19.85 -31.76 -14.37
CA ILE A 45 19.37 -30.48 -13.87
C ILE A 45 18.31 -29.95 -14.81
N ASN A 46 17.13 -29.67 -14.28
CA ASN A 46 16.00 -29.18 -15.05
C ASN A 46 15.87 -27.64 -14.97
N PHE A 47 15.80 -27.01 -16.15
CA PHE A 47 15.47 -25.63 -16.34
C PHE A 47 14.19 -25.52 -17.16
N ILE A 48 13.59 -24.32 -17.22
CA ILE A 48 12.35 -24.09 -17.94
C ILE A 48 12.44 -22.77 -18.65
N SER A 49 11.94 -22.76 -19.88
CA SER A 49 11.79 -21.49 -20.59
C SER A 49 10.72 -20.63 -19.93
N ASP A 50 10.91 -19.33 -19.98
CA ASP A 50 9.93 -18.37 -19.52
C ASP A 50 8.71 -18.32 -20.47
N VAL A 51 7.76 -17.45 -20.16
CA VAL A 51 6.54 -17.27 -20.98
C VAL A 51 6.84 -16.74 -22.40
N ASP A 52 8.00 -16.14 -22.63
CA ASP A 52 8.47 -15.69 -23.92
C ASP A 52 9.33 -16.76 -24.60
N GLY A 53 9.34 -17.99 -24.08
CA GLY A 53 10.13 -19.12 -24.57
C GLY A 53 11.63 -19.00 -24.30
N LYS A 54 12.09 -18.00 -23.54
CA LYS A 54 13.51 -17.79 -23.24
C LYS A 54 13.91 -18.62 -22.04
N PHE A 55 15.15 -19.13 -22.05
CA PHE A 55 15.73 -19.89 -20.94
C PHE A 55 17.15 -19.45 -20.64
N SER A 56 17.57 -19.71 -19.41
CA SER A 56 18.94 -19.53 -18.94
C SER A 56 19.38 -20.75 -18.15
N ILE A 57 20.45 -21.37 -18.56
CA ILE A 57 21.11 -22.47 -17.85
C ILE A 57 22.26 -21.86 -17.08
N SER A 58 22.35 -22.12 -15.78
CA SER A 58 23.49 -21.74 -14.94
C SER A 58 23.86 -22.94 -14.07
N SER A 59 25.11 -23.36 -14.13
CA SER A 59 25.62 -24.51 -13.40
C SER A 59 27.02 -24.28 -12.89
N LYS A 60 27.34 -24.83 -11.71
CA LYS A 60 28.72 -24.91 -11.20
C LYS A 60 29.55 -26.03 -11.90
N LYS A 61 28.85 -26.99 -12.51
CA LYS A 61 29.49 -28.07 -13.30
C LYS A 61 29.41 -27.71 -14.79
N GLU A 62 30.38 -28.19 -15.53
CA GLU A 62 30.40 -28.07 -16.97
C GLU A 62 29.28 -28.96 -17.57
N ILE A 63 28.45 -28.37 -18.41
CA ILE A 63 27.35 -29.05 -19.11
C ILE A 63 27.77 -29.28 -20.56
N SER A 64 27.70 -30.53 -21.01
CA SER A 64 28.09 -30.90 -22.39
C SER A 64 26.91 -30.87 -23.36
N SER A 65 25.69 -31.13 -22.87
CA SER A 65 24.47 -31.11 -23.69
C SER A 65 23.24 -30.81 -22.87
N PHE A 66 22.17 -30.42 -23.51
CA PHE A 66 20.86 -30.34 -22.92
C PHE A 66 19.79 -30.77 -23.91
N THR A 67 18.70 -31.33 -23.38
CA THR A 67 17.53 -31.77 -24.12
C THR A 67 16.38 -30.86 -23.87
N VAL A 68 15.73 -30.36 -24.91
CA VAL A 68 14.51 -29.53 -24.81
C VAL A 68 13.30 -30.39 -25.13
N SER A 69 12.32 -30.39 -24.24
CA SER A 69 11.06 -31.09 -24.41
C SER A 69 9.86 -30.15 -24.24
N TYR A 70 8.82 -30.38 -24.99
CA TYR A 70 7.56 -29.70 -24.91
C TYR A 70 6.44 -30.65 -25.36
N ILE A 71 5.28 -30.59 -24.67
CA ILE A 71 4.18 -31.52 -24.95
C ILE A 71 3.66 -31.32 -26.39
N GLY A 72 3.48 -32.42 -27.11
CA GLY A 72 3.07 -32.40 -28.51
C GLY A 72 4.20 -32.10 -29.50
N TYR A 73 5.45 -32.06 -29.03
CA TYR A 73 6.65 -31.82 -29.86
C TYR A 73 7.68 -32.94 -29.72
N LEU A 74 8.52 -33.11 -30.73
CA LEU A 74 9.66 -34.02 -30.67
C LEU A 74 10.71 -33.43 -29.72
N LYS A 75 11.25 -34.28 -28.84
CA LYS A 75 12.37 -33.88 -27.97
C LYS A 75 13.61 -33.60 -28.85
N THR A 76 14.28 -32.50 -28.55
CA THR A 76 15.48 -32.09 -29.32
C THR A 76 16.66 -31.97 -28.37
N SER A 77 17.72 -32.73 -28.61
CA SER A 77 18.97 -32.63 -27.85
C SER A 77 19.94 -31.70 -28.56
N VAL A 78 20.60 -30.87 -27.80
CA VAL A 78 21.49 -29.80 -28.26
C VAL A 78 22.84 -29.96 -27.56
N ALA A 79 23.90 -30.17 -28.34
CA ALA A 79 25.25 -30.14 -27.81
C ALA A 79 25.70 -28.71 -27.53
N ILE A 80 26.43 -28.53 -26.45
CA ILE A 80 27.00 -27.23 -26.09
C ILE A 80 28.30 -27.03 -26.88
N VAL A 81 28.33 -25.91 -27.60
CA VAL A 81 29.51 -25.51 -28.38
C VAL A 81 30.30 -24.49 -27.58
N LYS A 82 31.61 -24.67 -27.48
CA LYS A 82 32.52 -23.76 -26.79
C LYS A 82 32.33 -22.33 -27.34
N ASP A 83 32.25 -21.34 -26.46
CA ASP A 83 32.05 -19.91 -26.76
C ASP A 83 30.66 -19.51 -27.29
N LYS A 84 29.76 -20.45 -27.53
CA LYS A 84 28.37 -20.13 -27.90
C LYS A 84 27.51 -19.95 -26.64
N LYS A 85 27.14 -18.72 -26.34
CA LYS A 85 26.34 -18.37 -25.16
C LYS A 85 24.84 -18.27 -25.41
N TYR A 86 24.38 -18.32 -26.66
CA TYR A 86 22.97 -18.18 -27.02
C TYR A 86 22.50 -19.26 -28.00
N TYR A 87 21.36 -19.89 -27.67
CA TYR A 87 20.80 -21.01 -28.44
C TYR A 87 19.35 -20.69 -28.84
N ALA A 88 19.07 -20.65 -30.16
CA ALA A 88 17.70 -20.62 -30.67
C ALA A 88 17.30 -22.04 -31.05
N ILE A 89 16.28 -22.58 -30.38
CA ILE A 89 15.85 -23.97 -30.55
C ILE A 89 14.43 -23.97 -31.10
N SER A 90 14.28 -24.63 -32.25
CA SER A 90 12.97 -24.80 -32.88
C SER A 90 12.54 -26.26 -32.72
N LEU A 91 11.39 -26.49 -32.07
CA LEU A 91 10.82 -27.82 -31.88
C LEU A 91 9.82 -28.12 -32.98
N LEU A 92 9.88 -29.34 -33.52
CA LEU A 92 8.94 -29.90 -34.50
C LEU A 92 7.75 -30.50 -33.76
N GLN A 93 6.53 -30.19 -34.20
CA GLN A 93 5.33 -30.85 -33.67
C GLN A 93 5.39 -32.35 -34.03
N LYS A 94 4.99 -33.19 -33.08
CA LYS A 94 4.72 -34.59 -33.36
C LYS A 94 3.54 -34.68 -34.34
N THR A 95 3.72 -35.18 -35.52
CA THR A 95 2.63 -35.67 -36.36
C THR A 95 2.05 -36.87 -35.65
N ASN A 96 0.88 -36.72 -35.03
CA ASN A 96 0.14 -37.87 -34.53
C ASN A 96 -0.34 -38.63 -35.79
N ASP A 97 0.13 -39.82 -35.97
CA ASP A 97 -0.63 -40.81 -36.73
C ASP A 97 -2.05 -40.86 -36.16
N LEU A 98 -3.02 -40.76 -37.06
CA LEU A 98 -4.47 -40.81 -36.77
C LEU A 98 -4.83 -42.19 -36.19
N SER A 99 -4.54 -42.42 -34.94
CA SER A 99 -5.07 -43.52 -34.15
C SER A 99 -6.09 -42.99 -33.14
N GLU A 100 -7.34 -43.26 -33.50
CA GLU A 100 -8.53 -43.17 -32.67
C GLU A 100 -8.90 -41.77 -32.11
N VAL A 101 -9.86 -41.17 -32.74
CA VAL A 101 -10.69 -40.10 -32.14
C VAL A 101 -11.51 -40.75 -31.03
N ILE A 102 -10.99 -40.80 -29.84
CA ILE A 102 -11.77 -41.11 -28.65
C ILE A 102 -12.51 -39.82 -28.26
N ILE A 103 -13.75 -39.71 -28.74
CA ILE A 103 -14.71 -38.72 -28.38
C ILE A 103 -15.13 -39.04 -26.93
N GLY A 104 -14.69 -38.21 -25.97
CA GLY A 104 -15.24 -38.23 -24.62
C GLY A 104 -14.25 -38.19 -23.43
N TYR A 105 -12.96 -38.03 -23.62
CA TYR A 105 -12.06 -37.89 -22.47
C TYR A 105 -11.98 -36.43 -22.01
N GLU A 106 -12.35 -36.26 -20.74
CA GLU A 106 -12.15 -35.01 -20.03
C GLU A 106 -10.64 -34.64 -20.05
N ASN A 107 -10.34 -33.35 -20.19
CA ASN A 107 -8.96 -32.85 -20.13
C ASN A 107 -8.24 -33.37 -18.86
N PRO A 108 -7.18 -34.16 -18.98
CA PRO A 108 -6.51 -34.82 -17.83
C PRO A 108 -5.99 -33.81 -16.79
N ALA A 109 -5.68 -32.58 -17.20
CA ALA A 109 -5.29 -31.54 -16.29
C ALA A 109 -6.40 -31.16 -15.30
N LEU A 110 -7.69 -31.24 -15.71
CA LEU A 110 -8.81 -30.95 -14.82
C LEU A 110 -8.96 -31.99 -13.71
N ALA A 111 -8.78 -33.28 -14.05
CA ALA A 111 -8.79 -34.36 -13.04
C ALA A 111 -7.65 -34.21 -12.03
N ILE A 112 -6.45 -33.84 -12.48
CA ILE A 112 -5.30 -33.56 -11.61
C ILE A 112 -5.62 -32.38 -10.67
N ILE A 113 -6.11 -31.25 -11.19
CA ILE A 113 -6.42 -30.07 -10.37
C ILE A 113 -7.54 -30.34 -9.38
N ARG A 114 -8.58 -31.11 -9.72
CA ARG A 114 -9.59 -31.54 -8.74
C ARG A 114 -8.96 -32.31 -7.56
N LYS A 115 -8.03 -33.20 -7.85
CA LYS A 115 -7.30 -33.93 -6.81
C LYS A 115 -6.43 -33.01 -5.96
N VAL A 116 -5.78 -32.00 -6.56
CA VAL A 116 -5.03 -30.96 -5.82
C VAL A 116 -5.96 -30.23 -4.86
N ILE A 117 -7.12 -29.76 -5.35
CA ILE A 117 -8.11 -29.03 -4.54
C ILE A 117 -8.65 -29.92 -3.42
N ALA A 118 -8.98 -31.18 -3.69
CA ALA A 118 -9.47 -32.14 -2.69
C ALA A 118 -8.43 -32.41 -1.57
N ASN A 119 -7.14 -32.47 -1.92
CA ASN A 119 -6.04 -32.75 -0.98
C ASN A 119 -5.40 -31.48 -0.37
N LYS A 120 -5.99 -30.32 -0.58
CA LYS A 120 -5.45 -29.03 -0.16
C LYS A 120 -5.10 -28.98 1.33
N ARG A 121 -6.01 -29.43 2.19
CA ARG A 121 -5.82 -29.45 3.64
C ARG A 121 -4.67 -30.34 4.07
N ASN A 122 -4.54 -31.51 3.44
CA ASN A 122 -3.48 -32.46 3.75
C ASN A 122 -2.10 -32.00 3.26
N ASN A 123 -2.05 -31.07 2.32
CA ASN A 123 -0.82 -30.59 1.69
C ASN A 123 -0.43 -29.18 2.16
N ASN A 124 -1.35 -28.44 2.80
CA ASN A 124 -1.05 -27.10 3.31
C ASN A 124 -0.34 -27.20 4.67
N PRO A 125 0.92 -26.73 4.79
CA PRO A 125 1.65 -26.78 6.06
C PRO A 125 0.90 -26.12 7.23
N GLN A 126 0.14 -25.06 6.97
CA GLN A 126 -0.61 -24.32 7.99
C GLN A 126 -1.88 -25.05 8.48
N GLU A 127 -2.36 -26.05 7.74
CA GLU A 127 -3.52 -26.85 8.14
C GLU A 127 -3.11 -28.23 8.65
N LYS A 128 -2.01 -28.78 8.12
CA LYS A 128 -1.54 -30.13 8.48
C LYS A 128 -0.68 -30.16 9.74
N LEU A 129 0.22 -29.19 9.90
CA LEU A 129 1.13 -29.13 11.04
C LEU A 129 0.50 -28.35 12.19
N SER A 130 0.69 -28.80 13.41
CA SER A 130 0.22 -28.08 14.61
C SER A 130 1.00 -26.76 14.80
N SER A 131 2.29 -26.81 14.51
CA SER A 131 3.20 -25.67 14.60
C SER A 131 4.42 -25.90 13.72
N PHE A 132 5.10 -24.83 13.36
CA PHE A 132 6.43 -24.88 12.74
C PHE A 132 7.18 -23.57 12.95
N GLU A 133 8.50 -23.68 12.97
CA GLU A 133 9.38 -22.50 12.92
C GLU A 133 10.51 -22.72 11.93
N PHE A 134 10.98 -21.62 11.34
CA PHE A 134 12.14 -21.66 10.45
C PHE A 134 12.80 -20.28 10.37
N LYS A 135 14.05 -20.26 9.94
CA LYS A 135 14.74 -19.03 9.60
C LYS A 135 14.64 -18.77 8.10
N SER A 136 14.63 -17.50 7.75
CA SER A 136 14.52 -17.06 6.37
C SER A 136 15.56 -15.97 6.08
N TYR A 137 16.34 -16.15 5.03
CA TYR A 137 17.22 -15.12 4.51
C TYR A 137 16.65 -14.57 3.20
N ASN A 138 16.41 -13.28 3.16
CA ASN A 138 15.92 -12.58 1.98
C ASN A 138 16.94 -11.55 1.49
N LYS A 139 17.20 -11.55 0.19
CA LYS A 139 17.97 -10.51 -0.51
C LYS A 139 17.12 -9.92 -1.61
N LEU A 140 16.88 -8.61 -1.55
CA LEU A 140 16.18 -7.86 -2.58
C LEU A 140 17.18 -6.93 -3.28
N VAL A 141 17.15 -6.92 -4.60
CA VAL A 141 18.05 -6.12 -5.44
C VAL A 141 17.27 -5.43 -6.55
N VAL A 142 17.52 -4.15 -6.75
CA VAL A 142 17.08 -3.38 -7.93
C VAL A 142 18.30 -3.18 -8.83
N THR A 143 18.23 -3.66 -10.05
CA THR A 143 19.38 -3.68 -10.96
C THR A 143 18.95 -3.72 -12.43
N ALA A 144 19.92 -3.81 -13.32
CA ALA A 144 19.71 -4.13 -14.74
C ALA A 144 20.79 -5.12 -15.22
N ASN A 145 20.55 -5.78 -16.35
CA ASN A 145 21.58 -6.57 -17.02
C ASN A 145 22.44 -5.63 -17.89
N PRO A 146 23.74 -5.46 -17.59
CA PRO A 146 24.63 -4.59 -18.38
C PRO A 146 24.72 -4.98 -19.86
N ASP A 147 24.64 -6.29 -20.16
CA ASP A 147 24.74 -6.79 -21.54
C ASP A 147 23.51 -6.43 -22.40
N SER A 148 22.39 -6.14 -21.75
CA SER A 148 21.15 -5.72 -22.42
C SER A 148 21.17 -4.22 -22.77
N ILE A 149 22.08 -3.43 -22.19
CA ILE A 149 22.13 -1.98 -22.35
C ILE A 149 23.08 -1.61 -23.49
N SER A 150 22.57 -0.80 -24.44
CA SER A 150 23.43 -0.23 -25.48
C SER A 150 24.48 0.69 -24.85
N GLY A 151 25.77 0.36 -25.00
CA GLY A 151 26.88 1.19 -24.53
C GLY A 151 27.27 2.31 -25.52
N LYS A 152 26.45 2.59 -26.52
CA LYS A 152 26.75 3.61 -27.54
C LYS A 152 26.35 5.01 -27.07
N LEU A 153 27.14 6.00 -27.46
CA LEU A 153 26.78 7.41 -27.38
C LEU A 153 25.86 7.75 -28.55
N ASP A 154 24.75 8.41 -28.27
CA ASP A 154 23.77 8.76 -29.27
C ASP A 154 23.76 10.27 -29.51
N SER A 155 23.61 10.69 -30.77
CA SER A 155 23.44 12.10 -31.14
C SER A 155 21.96 12.46 -31.11
N VAL A 156 21.61 13.54 -30.43
CA VAL A 156 20.24 14.08 -30.41
C VAL A 156 20.13 15.19 -31.42
N PHE A 157 19.15 15.10 -32.32
CA PHE A 157 18.84 16.08 -33.34
C PHE A 157 17.44 16.65 -33.07
N VAL A 158 17.28 17.98 -33.28
CA VAL A 158 15.99 18.64 -33.29
C VAL A 158 15.56 18.88 -34.72
N GLN A 159 14.31 18.53 -35.03
CA GLN A 159 13.71 18.79 -36.34
C GLN A 159 13.45 20.30 -36.49
N LYS A 160 14.00 20.93 -37.49
CA LYS A 160 13.70 22.30 -37.93
C LYS A 160 12.89 22.30 -39.24
N SER A 161 12.38 23.43 -39.63
CA SER A 161 11.64 23.60 -40.91
C SER A 161 12.44 23.15 -42.15
N ILE A 162 13.77 23.25 -42.09
CA ILE A 162 14.70 22.73 -43.10
C ILE A 162 15.74 21.87 -42.40
N GLY A 163 15.54 20.51 -42.46
CA GLY A 163 16.52 19.54 -41.96
C GLY A 163 16.49 19.26 -40.44
N LYS A 164 17.55 18.58 -39.98
CA LYS A 164 17.74 18.23 -38.56
C LYS A 164 19.00 18.91 -38.03
N GLU A 165 18.91 19.60 -36.91
CA GLU A 165 20.04 20.22 -36.25
C GLU A 165 20.53 19.40 -35.07
N PHE A 166 21.83 19.19 -34.98
CA PHE A 166 22.46 18.53 -33.83
C PHE A 166 22.38 19.41 -32.60
N THR A 167 21.90 18.84 -31.49
CA THR A 167 21.76 19.59 -30.22
C THR A 167 22.76 19.12 -29.16
N LYS A 168 22.91 17.82 -28.96
CA LYS A 168 23.79 17.26 -27.94
C LYS A 168 24.08 15.77 -28.15
N ILE A 169 25.13 15.29 -27.45
CA ILE A 169 25.39 13.84 -27.33
C ILE A 169 24.63 13.33 -26.10
N ASP A 170 23.82 12.30 -26.29
CA ASP A 170 23.16 11.59 -25.22
C ASP A 170 24.03 10.43 -24.73
N SER A 171 24.61 10.59 -23.54
CA SER A 171 25.42 9.58 -22.86
C SER A 171 24.67 8.81 -21.77
N SER A 172 23.34 8.94 -21.69
CA SER A 172 22.56 8.37 -20.58
C SER A 172 22.67 6.86 -20.48
N ASN A 173 22.49 6.12 -21.59
CA ASN A 173 22.62 4.67 -21.62
C ASN A 173 24.05 4.21 -21.36
N TYR A 174 25.05 4.91 -21.87
CA TYR A 174 26.46 4.64 -21.60
C TYR A 174 26.76 4.75 -20.10
N LYS A 175 26.43 5.89 -19.50
CA LYS A 175 26.62 6.12 -18.05
C LYS A 175 25.85 5.11 -17.20
N PHE A 176 24.65 4.77 -17.62
CA PHE A 176 23.84 3.76 -16.94
C PHE A 176 24.47 2.38 -17.00
N LYS A 177 24.98 1.96 -18.16
CA LYS A 177 25.73 0.69 -18.32
C LYS A 177 26.95 0.66 -17.42
N GLU A 178 27.74 1.73 -17.40
CA GLU A 178 28.93 1.90 -16.54
C GLU A 178 28.57 1.75 -15.06
N LEU A 179 27.48 2.42 -14.63
CA LEU A 179 26.97 2.33 -13.25
C LEU A 179 26.58 0.87 -12.91
N ILE A 180 25.79 0.23 -13.75
CA ILE A 180 25.28 -1.12 -13.52
C ILE A 180 26.41 -2.17 -13.56
N ASN A 181 27.45 -1.97 -14.34
CA ASN A 181 28.64 -2.83 -14.30
C ASN A 181 29.37 -2.77 -12.94
N LYS A 182 29.36 -1.60 -12.30
CA LYS A 182 30.06 -1.38 -11.03
C LYS A 182 29.23 -1.76 -9.82
N GLN A 183 27.92 -1.47 -9.82
CA GLN A 183 27.04 -1.64 -8.66
C GLN A 183 25.58 -1.85 -9.06
N HIS A 184 24.75 -2.27 -8.12
CA HIS A 184 23.29 -2.26 -8.26
C HIS A 184 22.72 -0.86 -7.97
N LEU A 185 21.46 -0.64 -8.34
CA LEU A 185 20.75 0.60 -8.04
C LEU A 185 20.34 0.67 -6.57
N PHE A 186 19.99 -0.49 -5.99
CA PHE A 186 19.58 -0.62 -4.60
C PHE A 186 19.66 -2.08 -4.18
N GLN A 187 19.91 -2.33 -2.89
CA GLN A 187 19.78 -3.66 -2.31
C GLN A 187 19.49 -3.61 -0.81
N THR A 188 18.84 -4.67 -0.34
CA THR A 188 18.61 -4.92 1.07
C THR A 188 18.72 -6.40 1.39
N GLU A 189 19.15 -6.70 2.60
CA GLU A 189 19.19 -8.04 3.16
C GLU A 189 18.35 -8.07 4.44
N LYS A 190 17.64 -9.17 4.66
CA LYS A 190 16.81 -9.42 5.84
C LYS A 190 16.96 -10.87 6.28
N VAL A 191 17.21 -11.08 7.56
CA VAL A 191 17.14 -12.40 8.22
C VAL A 191 16.01 -12.37 9.21
N SER A 192 15.10 -13.33 9.11
CA SER A 192 13.93 -13.41 9.96
C SER A 192 13.77 -14.83 10.53
N GLN A 193 13.16 -14.94 11.70
CA GLN A 193 12.56 -16.16 12.23
C GLN A 193 11.06 -16.07 12.00
N LEU A 194 10.49 -17.09 11.37
CA LEU A 194 9.06 -17.23 11.19
C LEU A 194 8.56 -18.34 12.10
N GLN A 195 7.47 -18.08 12.81
CA GLN A 195 6.83 -19.00 13.76
C GLN A 195 5.33 -19.07 13.44
N PHE A 196 4.83 -20.28 13.33
CA PHE A 196 3.42 -20.56 13.12
C PHE A 196 2.86 -21.41 14.26
N ASN A 197 1.77 -20.96 14.85
CA ASN A 197 0.97 -21.70 15.81
C ASN A 197 -0.45 -21.13 15.86
N ASN A 198 -1.47 -21.96 16.06
CA ASN A 198 -2.87 -21.54 16.18
C ASN A 198 -3.32 -20.55 15.09
N ASN A 199 -3.12 -20.91 13.81
CA ASN A 199 -3.44 -20.07 12.64
C ASN A 199 -2.77 -18.68 12.60
N THR A 200 -1.78 -18.46 13.44
CA THR A 200 -1.00 -17.21 13.46
C THR A 200 0.40 -17.47 12.93
N LEU A 201 0.77 -16.73 11.88
CA LEU A 201 2.14 -16.68 11.39
C LEU A 201 2.76 -15.35 11.83
N LYS A 202 3.84 -15.41 12.58
CA LYS A 202 4.59 -14.25 13.08
C LYS A 202 6.01 -14.26 12.51
N GLU A 203 6.44 -13.12 11.99
CA GLU A 203 7.82 -12.88 11.56
C GLU A 203 8.55 -12.01 12.60
N THR A 204 9.69 -12.48 13.10
CA THR A 204 10.61 -11.70 13.93
C THR A 204 11.87 -11.44 13.11
N VAL A 205 12.16 -10.19 12.80
CA VAL A 205 13.35 -9.78 12.05
C VAL A 205 14.56 -9.83 12.97
N LEU A 206 15.48 -10.75 12.70
CA LEU A 206 16.72 -10.96 13.47
C LEU A 206 17.84 -10.02 13.00
N GLY A 207 17.80 -9.63 11.73
CA GLY A 207 18.75 -8.71 11.15
C GLY A 207 18.21 -8.06 9.88
N THR A 208 18.49 -6.77 9.68
CA THR A 208 18.18 -6.05 8.44
C THR A 208 19.29 -5.09 8.07
N LYS A 209 19.67 -5.08 6.78
CA LYS A 209 20.70 -4.21 6.23
C LYS A 209 20.21 -3.63 4.91
N MET A 210 20.19 -2.32 4.79
CA MET A 210 19.68 -1.60 3.61
C MET A 210 20.78 -0.67 3.10
N ALA A 211 21.18 -0.84 1.84
CA ALA A 211 22.25 -0.04 1.24
C ALA A 211 21.90 1.45 1.25
N GLY A 212 22.78 2.27 1.82
CA GLY A 212 22.62 3.70 1.93
C GLY A 212 21.76 4.19 3.08
N PHE A 213 21.18 3.33 3.90
CA PHE A 213 20.31 3.72 5.01
C PHE A 213 20.82 3.18 6.34
N LYS A 214 21.05 4.08 7.29
CA LYS A 214 21.37 3.70 8.67
C LYS A 214 20.16 3.13 9.41
N HIS A 215 18.98 3.71 9.15
CA HIS A 215 17.72 3.20 9.63
C HIS A 215 16.92 2.67 8.45
N PRO A 216 16.41 1.43 8.52
CA PRO A 216 15.67 0.84 7.42
C PRO A 216 14.37 1.61 7.16
N ILE A 217 13.94 1.59 5.91
CA ILE A 217 12.59 2.00 5.55
C ILE A 217 11.70 0.82 5.89
N TYR A 218 10.98 0.91 7.01
CA TYR A 218 10.19 -0.20 7.57
C TYR A 218 9.13 -0.71 6.61
N GLU A 219 8.54 0.17 5.82
CA GLU A 219 7.54 -0.18 4.81
C GLU A 219 8.12 -1.14 3.77
N ILE A 220 9.38 -0.98 3.36
CA ILE A 220 10.04 -1.91 2.42
C ILE A 220 10.26 -3.29 3.06
N LEU A 221 10.56 -3.34 4.35
CA LEU A 221 10.77 -4.61 5.06
C LEU A 221 9.47 -5.39 5.29
N ALA A 222 8.36 -4.66 5.39
CA ALA A 222 7.02 -5.20 5.59
C ALA A 222 6.34 -5.66 4.31
N PHE A 223 6.93 -5.37 3.16
CA PHE A 223 6.29 -5.55 1.87
C PHE A 223 6.08 -7.03 1.56
N ASN A 224 4.82 -7.45 1.42
CA ASN A 224 4.47 -8.78 0.97
C ASN A 224 4.55 -8.87 -0.54
N LEU A 225 5.64 -9.47 -1.05
CA LEU A 225 5.84 -9.65 -2.48
C LEU A 225 5.00 -10.79 -3.04
N GLN A 226 4.75 -11.83 -2.22
CA GLN A 226 3.95 -13.00 -2.59
C GLN A 226 3.48 -13.76 -1.35
N SER A 227 2.34 -14.45 -1.44
CA SER A 227 1.77 -15.26 -0.36
C SER A 227 2.79 -16.22 0.26
N PHE A 228 2.65 -16.50 1.55
CA PHE A 228 3.39 -17.58 2.20
C PHE A 228 2.92 -18.94 1.67
N SER A 229 1.62 -19.22 1.74
CA SER A 229 1.03 -20.45 1.24
C SER A 229 0.54 -20.31 -0.20
N ILE A 230 0.81 -21.31 -1.02
CA ILE A 230 0.24 -21.49 -2.35
C ILE A 230 -1.21 -21.99 -2.27
N TYR A 231 -1.58 -22.58 -1.14
CA TYR A 231 -2.84 -23.28 -0.95
C TYR A 231 -4.01 -22.37 -0.56
N ASP A 232 -3.76 -21.08 -0.27
CA ASP A 232 -4.82 -20.12 0.00
C ASP A 232 -5.76 -19.97 -1.20
N ASN A 233 -7.05 -19.75 -0.96
CA ASN A 233 -8.00 -19.47 -2.04
C ASN A 233 -7.68 -18.14 -2.74
N SER A 234 -7.10 -17.19 -2.01
CA SER A 234 -6.64 -15.92 -2.55
C SER A 234 -5.12 -15.85 -2.50
N TYR A 235 -4.48 -15.87 -3.68
CA TYR A 235 -3.04 -15.73 -3.80
C TYR A 235 -2.65 -14.26 -3.95
N GLU A 236 -1.79 -13.78 -3.08
CA GLU A 236 -1.25 -12.42 -3.13
C GLU A 236 0.02 -12.38 -3.97
N LEU A 237 0.06 -11.45 -4.91
CA LEU A 237 1.24 -11.14 -5.69
C LEU A 237 1.35 -9.62 -5.83
N PHE A 238 2.36 -9.05 -5.19
CA PHE A 238 2.62 -7.63 -5.17
C PHE A 238 1.41 -6.78 -4.76
N GLU A 239 1.02 -6.85 -3.48
CA GLU A 239 -0.12 -6.11 -2.87
C GLU A 239 -1.50 -6.36 -3.49
N THR A 240 -1.58 -7.26 -4.46
CA THR A 240 -2.82 -7.57 -5.13
C THR A 240 -3.20 -9.02 -4.93
N LYS A 241 -4.45 -9.24 -4.51
CA LYS A 241 -5.01 -10.58 -4.30
C LYS A 241 -5.72 -11.06 -5.55
N TYR A 242 -5.34 -12.24 -6.02
CA TYR A 242 -5.92 -12.93 -7.16
C TYR A 242 -6.60 -14.20 -6.69
N ASN A 243 -7.63 -14.66 -7.38
CA ASN A 243 -8.14 -16.00 -7.16
C ASN A 243 -7.01 -17.02 -7.46
N SER A 244 -6.73 -17.93 -6.53
CA SER A 244 -5.66 -18.91 -6.70
C SER A 244 -6.01 -19.91 -7.82
N PRO A 245 -5.04 -20.38 -8.65
CA PRO A 245 -5.31 -21.42 -9.63
C PRO A 245 -5.65 -22.79 -9.02
N ILE A 246 -5.63 -22.90 -7.71
CA ILE A 246 -6.09 -24.04 -6.94
C ILE A 246 -7.12 -23.65 -5.88
N ALA A 247 -7.79 -22.48 -6.02
CA ALA A 247 -8.93 -22.11 -5.20
C ALA A 247 -10.09 -23.12 -5.34
N THR A 248 -11.01 -23.13 -4.43
CA THR A 248 -12.14 -24.04 -4.46
C THR A 248 -12.97 -23.91 -5.75
N ASP A 249 -13.06 -22.69 -6.27
CA ASP A 249 -13.77 -22.32 -7.51
C ASP A 249 -12.85 -22.10 -8.73
N ALA A 250 -11.56 -22.44 -8.60
CA ALA A 250 -10.54 -22.16 -9.62
C ALA A 250 -10.88 -22.71 -11.02
N LEU A 251 -11.62 -23.84 -11.09
CA LEU A 251 -12.04 -24.43 -12.36
C LEU A 251 -13.01 -23.52 -13.15
N LEU A 252 -13.68 -22.58 -12.49
CA LEU A 252 -14.54 -21.59 -13.14
C LEU A 252 -13.71 -20.49 -13.80
N ASP A 253 -12.57 -20.12 -13.21
CA ASP A 253 -11.77 -18.97 -13.59
C ASP A 253 -10.61 -19.31 -14.53
N TYR A 254 -10.06 -20.53 -14.45
CA TYR A 254 -8.85 -20.93 -15.17
C TYR A 254 -9.08 -22.03 -16.21
N ASN A 255 -8.30 -21.95 -17.29
CA ASN A 255 -8.06 -23.05 -18.21
C ASN A 255 -6.76 -23.74 -17.83
N TYR A 256 -6.75 -25.07 -17.87
CA TYR A 256 -5.59 -25.89 -17.53
C TYR A 256 -5.16 -26.77 -18.70
N ARG A 257 -3.87 -27.03 -18.81
CA ARG A 257 -3.28 -27.93 -19.79
C ARG A 257 -2.11 -28.68 -19.16
N LEU A 258 -2.13 -30.00 -19.26
CA LEU A 258 -0.98 -30.83 -18.90
C LEU A 258 0.11 -30.62 -19.94
N LEU A 259 1.32 -30.27 -19.51
CA LEU A 259 2.46 -30.02 -20.41
C LEU A 259 3.42 -31.19 -20.45
N ASP A 260 3.80 -31.73 -19.31
CA ASP A 260 4.82 -32.79 -19.18
C ASP A 260 4.75 -33.46 -17.80
N THR A 261 5.67 -34.39 -17.56
CA THR A 261 5.96 -34.98 -16.26
C THR A 261 7.47 -34.91 -16.04
N VAL A 262 7.89 -34.41 -14.87
CA VAL A 262 9.31 -34.24 -14.50
C VAL A 262 9.57 -34.74 -13.09
N ALA A 263 10.81 -35.17 -12.83
CA ALA A 263 11.22 -35.52 -11.47
C ALA A 263 11.66 -34.25 -10.71
N ILE A 264 11.12 -34.06 -9.48
CA ILE A 264 11.55 -33.03 -8.53
C ILE A 264 11.85 -33.73 -7.19
N ASN A 265 13.07 -33.54 -6.68
CA ASN A 265 13.55 -34.23 -5.47
C ASN A 265 13.33 -35.77 -5.50
N GLY A 266 13.57 -36.37 -6.66
CA GLY A 266 13.40 -37.82 -6.86
C GLY A 266 11.93 -38.30 -6.98
N ARG A 267 10.93 -37.41 -6.97
CA ARG A 267 9.51 -37.71 -7.09
C ARG A 267 8.94 -37.19 -8.41
N GLN A 268 8.13 -37.98 -9.08
CA GLN A 268 7.49 -37.60 -10.35
C GLN A 268 6.41 -36.54 -10.09
N SER A 269 6.42 -35.49 -10.88
CA SER A 269 5.47 -34.39 -10.80
C SER A 269 4.87 -34.06 -12.16
N TYR A 270 3.54 -33.91 -12.21
CA TYR A 270 2.85 -33.37 -13.39
C TYR A 270 3.18 -31.91 -13.55
N VAL A 271 3.41 -31.46 -14.77
CA VAL A 271 3.63 -30.07 -15.15
C VAL A 271 2.34 -29.54 -15.78
N VAL A 272 1.58 -28.73 -15.02
CA VAL A 272 0.28 -28.23 -15.43
C VAL A 272 0.35 -26.71 -15.64
N TYR A 273 0.16 -26.28 -16.89
CA TYR A 273 -0.02 -24.87 -17.24
C TYR A 273 -1.43 -24.43 -16.91
N PHE A 274 -1.56 -23.22 -16.37
CA PHE A 274 -2.84 -22.57 -16.12
C PHE A 274 -2.85 -21.14 -16.66
N LYS A 275 -4.02 -20.68 -17.08
CA LYS A 275 -4.25 -19.32 -17.56
C LYS A 275 -5.68 -18.90 -17.28
N ASN A 276 -5.89 -17.65 -16.85
CA ASN A 276 -7.22 -17.09 -16.64
C ASN A 276 -8.07 -17.14 -17.92
N LYS A 277 -9.37 -17.45 -17.76
CA LYS A 277 -10.36 -17.42 -18.84
C LYS A 277 -10.64 -15.98 -19.25
N LYS A 278 -10.82 -15.73 -20.54
CA LYS A 278 -11.01 -14.37 -21.11
C LYS A 278 -12.31 -13.67 -20.74
N ARG A 279 -13.15 -14.22 -19.84
CA ARG A 279 -14.47 -13.66 -19.47
C ARG A 279 -14.41 -12.32 -18.72
N SER A 280 -13.30 -11.94 -18.16
CA SER A 280 -13.13 -10.62 -17.54
C SER A 280 -12.01 -9.87 -18.26
N LYS A 281 -12.20 -8.57 -18.48
CA LYS A 281 -11.12 -7.65 -18.91
C LYS A 281 -10.04 -7.48 -17.85
N ALA A 282 -10.19 -8.13 -16.68
CA ALA A 282 -9.23 -8.10 -15.61
C ALA A 282 -7.99 -8.95 -15.95
N THR A 283 -6.82 -8.41 -15.68
CA THR A 283 -5.54 -9.11 -15.72
C THR A 283 -5.57 -10.26 -14.72
N GLY A 284 -5.41 -11.50 -15.18
CA GLY A 284 -5.41 -12.68 -14.30
C GLY A 284 -4.03 -13.33 -14.23
N LEU A 285 -3.89 -14.24 -13.27
CA LEU A 285 -2.69 -15.07 -13.12
C LEU A 285 -2.55 -16.03 -14.30
N GLU A 286 -1.32 -16.21 -14.80
CA GLU A 286 -0.93 -17.33 -15.67
C GLU A 286 0.33 -17.97 -15.09
N GLY A 287 0.57 -19.24 -15.37
CA GLY A 287 1.77 -19.90 -14.85
C GLY A 287 1.77 -21.40 -14.98
N VAL A 288 2.60 -22.04 -14.16
CA VAL A 288 2.81 -23.49 -14.16
C VAL A 288 2.84 -24.02 -12.73
N LEU A 289 2.09 -25.09 -12.51
CA LEU A 289 2.11 -25.86 -11.27
C LEU A 289 2.79 -27.20 -11.52
N TYR A 290 3.71 -27.55 -10.66
CA TYR A 290 4.34 -28.85 -10.59
C TYR A 290 3.67 -29.59 -9.45
N ILE A 291 3.03 -30.72 -9.75
CA ILE A 291 2.13 -31.42 -8.86
C ILE A 291 2.66 -32.83 -8.67
N ASP A 292 3.08 -33.16 -7.44
CA ASP A 292 3.55 -34.50 -7.08
C ASP A 292 2.48 -35.56 -7.39
N GLN A 293 2.85 -36.62 -8.09
CA GLN A 293 1.92 -37.66 -8.54
C GLN A 293 1.29 -38.48 -7.41
N ASN A 294 1.99 -38.60 -6.28
CA ASN A 294 1.56 -39.43 -5.17
C ASN A 294 0.64 -38.68 -4.21
N SER A 295 1.02 -37.47 -3.79
CA SER A 295 0.29 -36.66 -2.80
C SER A 295 -0.63 -35.60 -3.40
N PHE A 296 -0.51 -35.33 -4.70
CA PHE A 296 -1.14 -34.19 -5.38
C PHE A 296 -0.79 -32.85 -4.73
N ALA A 297 0.35 -32.79 -4.05
CA ALA A 297 0.91 -31.56 -3.49
C ALA A 297 1.65 -30.75 -4.58
N ILE A 298 1.76 -29.45 -4.34
CA ILE A 298 2.57 -28.58 -5.19
C ILE A 298 4.04 -28.73 -4.81
N SER A 299 4.86 -29.20 -5.72
CA SER A 299 6.32 -29.33 -5.55
C SER A 299 7.08 -28.09 -6.06
N LYS A 300 6.49 -27.35 -7.02
CA LYS A 300 6.97 -26.05 -7.49
C LYS A 300 5.80 -25.27 -8.14
N ALA A 301 5.80 -23.95 -8.01
CA ALA A 301 4.81 -23.14 -8.69
C ALA A 301 5.45 -21.88 -9.29
N ILE A 302 5.00 -21.51 -10.47
CA ILE A 302 5.35 -20.26 -11.14
C ILE A 302 4.06 -19.50 -11.36
N MET A 303 3.97 -18.33 -10.72
CA MET A 303 2.83 -17.39 -10.81
C MET A 303 3.27 -16.15 -11.56
N ARG A 304 2.54 -15.74 -12.58
CA ARG A 304 2.87 -14.56 -13.37
C ARG A 304 1.66 -13.71 -13.67
N ILE A 305 1.91 -12.41 -13.77
CA ILE A 305 0.99 -11.42 -14.29
C ILE A 305 1.70 -10.62 -15.37
N LYS A 306 1.03 -10.44 -16.50
CA LYS A 306 1.44 -9.51 -17.55
C LYS A 306 0.52 -8.32 -17.57
N GLY A 307 1.08 -7.13 -17.52
CA GLY A 307 0.29 -5.90 -17.51
C GLY A 307 1.19 -4.68 -17.56
N VAL A 308 0.78 -3.70 -16.82
CA VAL A 308 1.53 -2.45 -16.55
C VAL A 308 2.92 -2.75 -15.99
N LEU A 309 2.99 -3.73 -15.08
CA LEU A 309 4.21 -4.40 -14.65
C LEU A 309 4.10 -5.88 -15.04
N ASP A 310 5.22 -6.46 -15.45
CA ASP A 310 5.36 -7.90 -15.62
C ASP A 310 5.96 -8.47 -14.34
N ILE A 311 5.16 -9.23 -13.59
CA ILE A 311 5.49 -9.72 -12.27
C ILE A 311 5.50 -11.24 -12.30
N SER A 312 6.54 -11.84 -11.72
CA SER A 312 6.62 -13.28 -11.55
C SER A 312 7.03 -13.66 -10.13
N GLY A 313 6.34 -14.64 -9.56
CA GLY A 313 6.66 -15.29 -8.30
C GLY A 313 6.92 -16.77 -8.53
N ILE A 314 8.00 -17.30 -7.98
CA ILE A 314 8.35 -18.71 -8.04
C ILE A 314 8.40 -19.23 -6.61
N HIS A 315 7.71 -20.35 -6.36
CA HIS A 315 7.79 -21.12 -5.11
C HIS A 315 8.44 -22.46 -5.41
N GLU A 316 9.44 -22.82 -4.62
CA GLU A 316 10.08 -24.11 -4.64
C GLU A 316 9.93 -24.80 -3.27
N PHE A 317 9.55 -26.05 -3.31
CA PHE A 317 9.28 -26.84 -2.12
C PHE A 317 10.24 -28.02 -2.04
N GLN A 318 10.47 -28.50 -0.83
CA GLN A 318 11.19 -29.74 -0.56
C GLN A 318 10.24 -30.71 0.10
N TYR A 319 10.29 -31.97 -0.33
CA TYR A 319 9.55 -33.04 0.30
C TYR A 319 10.22 -33.46 1.62
N ILE A 320 9.45 -33.52 2.71
CA ILE A 320 9.86 -33.91 4.03
C ILE A 320 9.19 -35.25 4.33
N PRO A 321 9.95 -36.38 4.25
CA PRO A 321 9.38 -37.72 4.41
C PRO A 321 8.73 -37.93 5.77
N GLU A 322 9.33 -37.44 6.84
CA GLU A 322 8.89 -37.61 8.23
C GLU A 322 7.48 -37.05 8.47
N GLU A 323 7.17 -35.95 7.85
CA GLU A 323 5.88 -35.25 7.96
C GLU A 323 4.96 -35.54 6.75
N ASN A 324 5.48 -36.25 5.75
CA ASN A 324 4.82 -36.53 4.47
C ASN A 324 4.24 -35.25 3.84
N ILE A 325 5.04 -34.17 3.79
CA ILE A 325 4.62 -32.85 3.31
C ILE A 325 5.67 -32.20 2.39
N TRP A 326 5.21 -31.38 1.46
CA TRP A 326 6.06 -30.46 0.70
C TRP A 326 6.11 -29.11 1.41
N PHE A 327 7.29 -28.73 1.94
CA PHE A 327 7.48 -27.48 2.67
C PHE A 327 8.20 -26.42 1.82
N PRO A 328 7.80 -25.14 1.85
CA PRO A 328 8.42 -24.09 1.04
C PRO A 328 9.87 -23.79 1.50
N ILE A 329 10.85 -23.98 0.62
CA ILE A 329 12.27 -23.74 0.92
C ILE A 329 12.84 -22.51 0.20
N ARG A 330 12.27 -22.15 -0.96
CA ARG A 330 12.75 -20.99 -1.71
C ARG A 330 11.61 -20.25 -2.37
N LYS A 331 11.70 -18.93 -2.35
CA LYS A 331 10.83 -18.03 -3.10
C LYS A 331 11.68 -17.06 -3.91
N THR A 332 11.34 -16.89 -5.18
CA THR A 332 11.93 -15.87 -6.04
C THR A 332 10.82 -14.97 -6.57
N PHE A 333 11.00 -13.68 -6.48
CA PHE A 333 10.06 -12.69 -6.97
C PHE A 333 10.80 -11.73 -7.91
N LYS A 334 10.19 -11.43 -9.06
CA LYS A 334 10.79 -10.52 -10.04
C LYS A 334 9.74 -9.59 -10.61
N ILE A 335 10.08 -8.30 -10.70
CA ILE A 335 9.31 -7.28 -11.41
C ILE A 335 10.16 -6.70 -12.53
N VAL A 336 9.59 -6.60 -13.72
CA VAL A 336 10.12 -5.80 -14.83
C VAL A 336 9.04 -4.85 -15.32
N LYS A 337 9.45 -3.79 -16.04
CA LYS A 337 8.50 -2.89 -16.70
C LYS A 337 7.65 -3.68 -17.68
N GLY A 338 6.34 -3.50 -17.62
CA GLY A 338 5.38 -4.00 -18.59
C GLY A 338 5.03 -2.93 -19.63
N LYS A 339 3.89 -3.08 -20.29
CA LYS A 339 3.33 -2.07 -21.20
C LYS A 339 2.45 -1.11 -20.41
N ASN A 340 2.79 0.15 -20.38
CA ASN A 340 2.04 1.17 -19.64
C ASN A 340 2.23 2.56 -20.20
N ASP A 341 1.14 3.32 -20.26
CA ASP A 341 1.12 4.72 -20.71
C ASP A 341 1.37 5.71 -19.55
N ASP A 342 1.28 5.28 -18.30
CA ASP A 342 1.45 6.11 -17.10
C ASP A 342 2.72 5.73 -16.32
N ASP A 343 3.33 6.70 -15.64
CA ASP A 343 4.44 6.44 -14.74
C ASP A 343 3.97 5.64 -13.52
N ILE A 344 4.71 4.58 -13.18
CA ILE A 344 4.44 3.75 -12.01
C ILE A 344 5.56 3.94 -11.00
N LYS A 345 5.16 4.22 -9.79
CA LYS A 345 6.06 4.29 -8.64
C LYS A 345 5.77 3.12 -7.69
N ILE A 346 6.79 2.42 -7.29
CA ILE A 346 6.70 1.31 -6.32
C ILE A 346 7.68 1.55 -5.17
N LEU A 347 7.43 0.88 -4.04
CA LEU A 347 8.19 1.03 -2.80
C LEU A 347 8.30 2.50 -2.34
N GLY A 348 7.15 3.18 -2.25
CA GLY A 348 7.09 4.58 -1.82
C GLY A 348 7.78 5.56 -2.78
N GLY A 349 7.85 5.23 -4.07
CA GLY A 349 8.49 6.07 -5.09
C GLY A 349 10.00 5.84 -5.23
N THR A 350 10.56 4.89 -4.48
CA THR A 350 11.99 4.53 -4.58
C THR A 350 12.33 3.97 -5.96
N ILE A 351 11.39 3.28 -6.60
CA ILE A 351 11.52 2.76 -7.96
C ILE A 351 10.43 3.38 -8.83
N GLN A 352 10.82 3.95 -9.95
CA GLN A 352 9.91 4.53 -10.92
C GLN A 352 10.08 3.86 -12.29
N PHE A 353 8.98 3.41 -12.87
CA PHE A 353 8.88 2.96 -14.25
C PHE A 353 8.11 4.01 -15.04
N ASN A 354 8.79 4.65 -15.99
CA ASN A 354 8.16 5.69 -16.82
C ASN A 354 7.17 5.07 -17.81
N GLY A 355 6.03 5.72 -18.02
CA GLY A 355 5.05 5.34 -19.02
C GLY A 355 5.59 5.42 -20.45
N ASP A 356 4.93 4.74 -21.37
CA ASP A 356 5.21 4.77 -22.81
C ASP A 356 4.22 5.71 -23.50
N ASP A 357 4.71 6.71 -24.24
CA ASP A 357 3.84 7.53 -25.10
C ASP A 357 3.37 6.71 -26.31
N GLU A 358 2.05 6.63 -26.52
CA GLU A 358 1.39 5.78 -27.53
C GLU A 358 1.88 5.95 -28.98
N LYS A 359 2.56 7.04 -29.30
CA LYS A 359 2.88 7.38 -30.69
C LYS A 359 4.14 6.72 -31.26
N ASP A 360 5.03 6.17 -30.43
CA ASP A 360 6.37 5.73 -30.89
C ASP A 360 6.75 4.28 -30.52
N SER A 361 5.81 3.37 -30.37
CA SER A 361 6.06 2.00 -29.88
C SER A 361 7.02 1.15 -30.72
N LYS A 362 7.31 1.54 -31.96
CA LYS A 362 8.20 0.79 -32.89
C LYS A 362 9.61 1.37 -33.03
N ALA A 363 9.85 2.61 -32.64
CA ALA A 363 11.14 3.31 -32.82
C ALA A 363 11.67 4.01 -31.58
N ARG A 364 11.04 3.82 -30.40
CA ARG A 364 11.47 4.51 -29.17
C ARG A 364 12.82 4.00 -28.67
N LYS A 365 13.71 4.91 -28.40
CA LYS A 365 14.95 4.63 -27.69
C LYS A 365 14.65 4.15 -26.25
N LYS A 366 15.16 2.98 -25.88
CA LYS A 366 15.06 2.47 -24.52
C LYS A 366 15.79 3.37 -23.52
N VAL A 367 15.13 3.68 -22.42
CA VAL A 367 15.68 4.45 -21.31
C VAL A 367 16.05 3.54 -20.13
N ALA A 368 16.75 4.06 -19.14
CA ALA A 368 17.22 3.28 -17.98
C ALA A 368 16.14 2.43 -17.31
N SER A 369 14.92 2.96 -17.17
CA SER A 369 13.78 2.23 -16.57
C SER A 369 13.36 0.99 -17.37
N ASP A 370 13.57 0.97 -18.69
CA ASP A 370 13.21 -0.17 -19.55
C ASP A 370 14.14 -1.38 -19.35
N TYR A 371 15.32 -1.16 -18.76
CA TYR A 371 16.29 -2.19 -18.44
C TYR A 371 16.26 -2.61 -16.98
N THR A 372 15.66 -1.78 -16.13
CA THR A 372 15.65 -1.98 -14.67
C THR A 372 14.65 -3.06 -14.28
N TYR A 373 15.06 -3.92 -13.36
CA TYR A 373 14.19 -4.89 -12.71
C TYR A 373 14.50 -5.00 -11.21
N LEU A 374 13.47 -5.39 -10.45
CA LEU A 374 13.60 -5.81 -9.06
C LEU A 374 13.60 -7.33 -9.00
N ILE A 375 14.48 -7.89 -8.21
CA ILE A 375 14.49 -9.31 -7.88
C ILE A 375 14.64 -9.48 -6.37
N SER A 376 13.84 -10.40 -5.80
CA SER A 376 13.91 -10.78 -4.39
C SER A 376 14.04 -12.29 -4.29
N ASN A 377 15.07 -12.76 -3.62
CA ASN A 377 15.31 -14.17 -3.37
C ASN A 377 15.22 -14.43 -1.86
N THR A 378 14.39 -15.39 -1.49
CA THR A 378 14.18 -15.83 -0.11
C THR A 378 14.52 -17.30 0.00
N ASN A 379 15.39 -17.67 0.94
CA ASN A 379 15.72 -19.04 1.26
C ASN A 379 15.32 -19.32 2.71
N ASN A 380 14.58 -20.43 2.93
CA ASN A 380 14.17 -20.91 4.24
C ASN A 380 15.07 -22.08 4.67
N PHE A 381 15.44 -22.11 5.93
CA PHE A 381 16.34 -23.10 6.52
C PHE A 381 16.11 -23.23 8.02
N ASP A 382 16.77 -24.16 8.70
CA ASP A 382 16.59 -24.48 10.12
C ASP A 382 15.12 -24.73 10.47
N ILE A 383 14.45 -25.54 9.64
CA ILE A 383 13.02 -25.78 9.76
C ILE A 383 12.77 -26.83 10.83
N LYS A 384 11.85 -26.51 11.75
CA LYS A 384 11.38 -27.43 12.80
C LYS A 384 9.87 -27.56 12.73
N TYR A 385 9.37 -28.76 12.86
CA TYR A 385 7.96 -29.12 12.74
C TYR A 385 7.41 -29.60 14.07
N ASN A 386 6.14 -29.28 14.31
CA ASN A 386 5.39 -29.78 15.48
C ASN A 386 6.08 -29.53 16.83
N VAL A 387 6.79 -28.39 16.95
CA VAL A 387 7.49 -27.96 18.16
C VAL A 387 6.62 -27.05 19.01
N PRO A 388 6.75 -27.05 20.35
CA PRO A 388 6.02 -26.11 21.20
C PRO A 388 6.43 -24.65 20.87
N ILE A 389 5.49 -23.84 20.41
CA ILE A 389 5.70 -22.43 20.08
C ILE A 389 4.67 -21.59 20.81
N THR A 390 5.12 -20.57 21.51
CA THR A 390 4.27 -19.55 22.11
C THR A 390 4.44 -18.24 21.34
N ILE A 391 3.42 -17.82 20.63
CA ILE A 391 3.42 -16.53 19.90
C ILE A 391 2.92 -15.45 20.84
N THR A 392 3.82 -14.59 21.27
CA THR A 392 3.48 -13.37 22.02
C THR A 392 2.98 -12.30 21.06
N LYS A 393 1.95 -11.54 21.44
CA LYS A 393 1.34 -10.47 20.62
C LYS A 393 0.92 -10.96 19.22
N PRO A 394 -0.06 -11.88 19.11
CA PRO A 394 -0.45 -12.51 17.83
C PRO A 394 -1.01 -11.50 16.81
N PHE A 395 -1.36 -10.28 17.24
CA PHE A 395 -1.82 -9.19 16.41
C PHE A 395 -0.67 -8.41 15.70
N ILE A 396 0.60 -8.72 16.03
CA ILE A 396 1.79 -8.18 15.35
C ILE A 396 2.28 -9.21 14.34
N ALA A 397 2.13 -8.89 13.07
CA ALA A 397 2.57 -9.78 11.99
C ALA A 397 4.10 -9.79 11.84
N VAL A 398 4.74 -8.63 12.01
CA VAL A 398 6.19 -8.47 11.90
C VAL A 398 6.73 -7.71 13.10
N GLU A 399 7.79 -8.21 13.72
CA GLU A 399 8.47 -7.56 14.85
C GLU A 399 9.94 -7.29 14.51
N ILE A 400 10.39 -6.06 14.75
CA ILE A 400 11.76 -5.63 14.52
C ILE A 400 12.29 -4.99 15.81
N ASN A 401 13.36 -5.56 16.37
CA ASN A 401 14.03 -5.03 17.54
C ASN A 401 15.19 -4.10 17.16
N ASP A 402 15.62 -3.24 18.08
CA ASP A 402 16.78 -2.33 17.87
C ASP A 402 18.05 -3.09 17.43
N GLU A 403 18.30 -4.27 17.99
CA GLU A 403 19.44 -5.10 17.62
C GLU A 403 19.46 -5.55 16.16
N ALA A 404 18.28 -5.74 15.57
CA ALA A 404 18.15 -6.19 14.19
C ALA A 404 18.71 -5.18 13.19
N ILE A 405 18.77 -3.90 13.57
CA ILE A 405 19.24 -2.79 12.72
C ILE A 405 20.77 -2.65 12.78
N HIS A 406 21.39 -3.14 13.84
CA HIS A 406 22.82 -2.93 14.15
C HIS A 406 23.64 -4.23 14.15
N ARG A 407 23.33 -5.18 13.27
CA ARG A 407 24.05 -6.45 13.18
C ARG A 407 25.45 -6.29 12.56
N PRO A 408 26.51 -6.89 13.16
CA PRO A 408 27.85 -6.90 12.60
C PRO A 408 27.93 -7.75 11.32
N GLU A 409 28.99 -7.59 10.52
CA GLU A 409 29.15 -8.33 9.25
C GLU A 409 29.25 -9.85 9.47
N THR A 410 29.87 -10.28 10.58
CA THR A 410 29.93 -11.70 10.98
C THR A 410 28.55 -12.37 11.12
N PHE A 411 27.54 -11.60 11.57
CA PHE A 411 26.17 -12.10 11.58
C PHE A 411 25.69 -12.45 10.16
N TRP A 412 25.96 -11.59 9.19
CA TRP A 412 25.51 -11.79 7.80
C TRP A 412 26.23 -12.94 7.12
N GLU A 413 27.51 -13.15 7.39
CA GLU A 413 28.31 -14.26 6.87
C GLU A 413 27.74 -15.62 7.28
N ASN A 414 27.17 -15.74 8.48
CA ASN A 414 26.55 -16.97 8.98
C ASN A 414 25.23 -17.32 8.27
N TYR A 415 24.57 -16.33 7.67
CA TYR A 415 23.25 -16.55 7.04
C TYR A 415 23.28 -16.48 5.53
N ARG A 416 24.30 -15.91 4.93
CA ARG A 416 24.49 -15.91 3.49
C ARG A 416 24.93 -17.31 3.03
N LYS A 417 24.21 -17.87 2.06
CA LYS A 417 24.59 -19.13 1.43
C LYS A 417 25.85 -19.01 0.59
N ASP A 418 25.98 -17.88 -0.10
CA ASP A 418 27.14 -17.53 -0.94
C ASP A 418 27.66 -16.16 -0.49
N SER A 419 28.98 -15.95 -0.58
CA SER A 419 29.59 -14.63 -0.29
C SER A 419 28.99 -13.56 -1.22
N LEU A 420 28.96 -12.31 -0.74
CA LEU A 420 28.52 -11.20 -1.58
C LEU A 420 29.43 -11.08 -2.81
N ASP A 421 28.79 -11.00 -3.98
CA ASP A 421 29.48 -10.65 -5.21
C ASP A 421 30.06 -9.22 -5.15
N ILE A 422 31.04 -8.93 -5.99
CA ILE A 422 31.74 -7.65 -6.04
C ILE A 422 30.79 -6.46 -6.28
N ARG A 423 29.75 -6.67 -7.10
CA ARG A 423 28.75 -5.61 -7.36
C ARG A 423 27.93 -5.30 -6.11
N SER A 424 27.52 -6.33 -5.37
CA SER A 424 26.78 -6.17 -4.11
C SER A 424 27.61 -5.46 -3.04
N GLN A 425 28.89 -5.82 -2.89
CA GLN A 425 29.82 -5.14 -1.96
C GLN A 425 29.98 -3.65 -2.33
N LYS A 426 30.24 -3.36 -3.60
CA LYS A 426 30.37 -1.99 -4.10
C LYS A 426 29.05 -1.19 -3.95
N THR A 427 27.91 -1.87 -4.01
CA THR A 427 26.60 -1.22 -3.83
C THR A 427 26.45 -0.65 -2.42
N TYR A 428 26.80 -1.40 -1.39
CA TYR A 428 26.78 -0.89 -0.01
C TYR A 428 27.69 0.33 0.13
N LEU A 429 28.95 0.20 -0.26
CA LEU A 429 29.94 1.29 -0.14
C LEU A 429 29.54 2.54 -0.90
N ALA A 430 29.07 2.38 -2.14
CA ALA A 430 28.72 3.50 -2.99
C ALA A 430 27.43 4.20 -2.55
N LEU A 431 26.39 3.45 -2.18
CA LEU A 431 25.13 4.02 -1.74
C LEU A 431 25.27 4.67 -0.36
N ASP A 432 26.03 4.08 0.57
CA ASP A 432 26.33 4.70 1.85
C ASP A 432 27.00 6.07 1.66
N SER A 433 27.99 6.16 0.77
CA SER A 433 28.65 7.43 0.43
C SER A 433 27.70 8.44 -0.23
N ILE A 434 26.86 8.00 -1.20
CA ILE A 434 25.92 8.86 -1.92
C ILE A 434 24.83 9.38 -0.98
N VAL A 435 24.27 8.51 -0.13
CA VAL A 435 23.18 8.87 0.78
C VAL A 435 23.67 9.86 1.82
N ILE A 436 24.88 9.68 2.36
CA ILE A 436 25.50 10.63 3.29
C ILE A 436 25.76 11.96 2.57
N LYS A 437 26.46 11.95 1.42
CA LYS A 437 26.84 13.16 0.67
C LYS A 437 25.62 13.96 0.20
N LYS A 438 24.57 13.30 -0.26
CA LYS A 438 23.35 13.94 -0.75
C LYS A 438 22.28 14.13 0.33
N ARG A 439 22.53 13.73 1.56
CA ARG A 439 21.58 13.80 2.70
C ARG A 439 20.21 13.20 2.38
N ILE A 440 20.17 12.03 1.68
CA ILE A 440 18.94 11.44 1.15
C ILE A 440 17.98 11.07 2.28
N GLU A 441 18.46 10.47 3.38
CA GLU A 441 17.62 10.17 4.56
C GLU A 441 16.96 11.42 5.15
N SER A 442 17.71 12.52 5.24
CA SER A 442 17.17 13.81 5.72
C SER A 442 16.10 14.35 4.78
N ARG A 443 16.30 14.22 3.45
CA ARG A 443 15.30 14.64 2.44
C ARG A 443 14.05 13.78 2.49
N LEU A 444 14.18 12.45 2.67
CA LEU A 444 13.02 11.56 2.81
C LEU A 444 12.25 11.87 4.10
N ARG A 445 12.93 12.05 5.23
CA ARG A 445 12.30 12.48 6.49
C ARG A 445 11.61 13.83 6.33
N PHE A 446 12.28 14.79 5.66
CA PHE A 446 11.71 16.08 5.32
C PHE A 446 10.43 15.93 4.49
N GLY A 447 10.47 15.17 3.39
CA GLY A 447 9.32 14.92 2.53
C GLY A 447 8.14 14.29 3.29
N ARG A 448 8.39 13.26 4.11
CA ARG A 448 7.35 12.64 4.95
C ARG A 448 6.72 13.64 5.94
N LYS A 449 7.54 14.51 6.56
CA LYS A 449 7.01 15.54 7.47
C LYS A 449 6.15 16.56 6.73
N ILE A 450 6.58 17.02 5.56
CA ILE A 450 5.78 17.94 4.71
C ILE A 450 4.44 17.31 4.34
N ILE A 451 4.41 16.04 3.94
CA ILE A 451 3.17 15.34 3.59
C ILE A 451 2.22 15.27 4.80
N ASN A 452 2.76 15.12 5.99
CA ASN A 452 1.99 15.14 7.23
C ASN A 452 1.65 16.56 7.72
N GLY A 453 2.02 17.59 6.96
CA GLY A 453 1.72 18.98 7.26
C GLY A 453 2.70 19.66 8.21
N TYR A 454 3.92 19.14 8.33
CA TYR A 454 4.94 19.71 9.19
C TYR A 454 6.18 20.11 8.39
N LEU A 455 6.68 21.33 8.61
CA LEU A 455 7.97 21.78 8.13
C LEU A 455 9.00 21.63 9.26
N PRO A 456 9.99 20.72 9.13
CA PRO A 456 10.99 20.52 10.17
C PRO A 456 12.01 21.66 10.21
N LEU A 457 12.10 22.33 11.37
CA LEU A 457 13.02 23.41 11.68
C LEU A 457 13.91 22.97 12.85
N GLY A 458 14.86 22.07 12.61
CA GLY A 458 15.72 21.51 13.63
C GLY A 458 14.92 20.71 14.69
N PHE A 459 14.95 21.14 15.95
CA PHE A 459 14.27 20.48 17.06
C PHE A 459 12.74 20.71 17.08
N PHE A 460 12.21 21.59 16.22
CA PHE A 460 10.82 21.98 16.14
C PHE A 460 10.25 21.69 14.76
N ASP A 461 9.05 21.11 14.71
CA ASP A 461 8.30 20.84 13.49
C ASP A 461 7.14 21.83 13.38
N MET A 462 7.25 22.82 12.51
CA MET A 462 6.26 23.84 12.29
C MET A 462 5.01 23.24 11.60
N ASP A 463 3.82 23.48 12.15
CA ASP A 463 2.55 23.00 11.60
C ASP A 463 2.08 23.92 10.46
N LEU A 464 2.19 23.45 9.22
CA LEU A 464 1.80 24.20 8.02
C LEU A 464 0.29 24.51 7.99
N ARG A 465 -0.53 23.74 8.69
CA ARG A 465 -2.00 23.95 8.78
C ARG A 465 -2.37 25.17 9.61
N LYS A 466 -1.42 25.71 10.39
CA LYS A 466 -1.62 26.87 11.28
C LYS A 466 -1.14 28.19 10.68
N ILE A 467 -0.41 28.15 9.55
CA ILE A 467 0.19 29.35 8.96
C ILE A 467 -0.88 30.28 8.42
N ILE A 468 -1.77 29.76 7.59
CA ILE A 468 -2.85 30.52 6.98
C ILE A 468 -4.07 29.65 6.75
N SER A 469 -5.22 30.16 7.13
CA SER A 469 -6.54 29.61 6.79
C SER A 469 -7.54 30.76 6.66
N TYR A 470 -8.71 30.47 6.12
CA TYR A 470 -9.79 31.44 5.97
C TYR A 470 -11.12 30.82 6.35
N ASN A 471 -11.95 31.55 7.05
CA ASN A 471 -13.37 31.29 7.26
C ASN A 471 -14.15 32.61 7.38
N ASN A 472 -15.47 32.56 7.20
CA ASN A 472 -16.30 33.77 7.18
C ASN A 472 -16.45 34.46 8.54
N TYR A 473 -16.11 33.80 9.63
CA TYR A 473 -16.14 34.38 11.00
C TYR A 473 -14.85 35.16 11.29
N GLU A 474 -13.68 34.51 11.15
CA GLU A 474 -12.38 35.09 11.50
C GLU A 474 -11.76 35.94 10.34
N GLY A 475 -12.26 35.79 9.12
CA GLY A 475 -11.57 36.26 7.93
C GLY A 475 -10.32 35.41 7.64
N PHE A 476 -9.19 36.05 7.34
CA PHE A 476 -7.91 35.35 7.31
C PHE A 476 -7.46 35.04 8.75
N ARG A 477 -7.12 33.81 8.98
CA ARG A 477 -6.48 33.35 10.21
C ARG A 477 -5.01 33.12 9.92
N LEU A 478 -4.16 33.99 10.44
CA LEU A 478 -2.72 33.97 10.27
C LEU A 478 -2.09 33.50 11.58
N GLY A 479 -1.25 32.49 11.50
CA GLY A 479 -0.70 31.92 12.73
C GLY A 479 0.66 31.27 12.55
N PHE A 480 1.23 30.92 13.69
CA PHE A 480 2.46 30.17 13.80
C PHE A 480 2.32 29.15 14.93
N GLY A 481 2.81 27.96 14.72
CA GLY A 481 2.81 26.91 15.74
C GLY A 481 3.41 25.62 15.26
N GLY A 482 3.46 24.64 16.16
CA GLY A 482 4.02 23.34 15.84
C GLY A 482 4.27 22.49 17.07
N ILE A 483 5.18 21.56 16.95
CA ILE A 483 5.48 20.53 17.93
C ILE A 483 6.99 20.28 17.99
N THR A 484 7.53 20.08 19.18
CA THR A 484 8.92 19.63 19.32
C THR A 484 9.06 18.16 18.87
N ASN A 485 10.21 17.83 18.29
CA ASN A 485 10.47 16.50 17.76
C ASN A 485 11.50 15.73 18.60
N GLU A 486 11.92 14.54 18.14
CA GLU A 486 12.89 13.69 18.86
C GLU A 486 14.31 14.28 18.96
N GLN A 487 14.64 15.34 18.20
CA GLN A 487 15.89 16.07 18.38
C GLN A 487 15.85 16.94 19.65
N PHE A 488 14.67 17.41 20.05
CA PHE A 488 14.45 18.09 21.32
C PHE A 488 14.51 17.07 22.47
N SER A 489 13.62 16.07 22.40
CA SER A 489 13.54 15.01 23.42
C SER A 489 12.79 13.79 22.90
N LYS A 490 13.29 12.59 23.28
CA LYS A 490 12.58 11.33 23.05
C LYS A 490 11.48 11.06 24.10
N LYS A 491 11.52 11.79 25.24
CA LYS A 491 10.59 11.61 26.37
C LYS A 491 9.58 12.73 26.48
N PHE A 492 9.93 13.95 26.11
CA PHE A 492 9.07 15.12 26.29
C PHE A 492 8.67 15.72 24.95
N ARG A 493 7.43 16.18 24.87
CA ARG A 493 6.83 16.82 23.70
C ARG A 493 6.15 18.11 24.17
N ILE A 494 6.48 19.21 23.52
CA ILE A 494 5.81 20.50 23.72
C ILE A 494 5.12 20.83 22.39
N GLU A 495 3.88 21.24 22.43
CA GLU A 495 3.12 21.66 21.25
C GLU A 495 2.41 22.98 21.51
N GLY A 496 2.17 23.76 20.49
CA GLY A 496 1.39 24.97 20.63
C GLY A 496 1.31 25.77 19.34
N TYR A 497 0.40 26.72 19.35
CA TYR A 497 0.26 27.72 18.30
C TYR A 497 -0.33 29.02 18.82
N SER A 498 -0.10 30.10 18.07
CA SER A 498 -0.84 31.35 18.15
C SER A 498 -1.33 31.75 16.78
N ALA A 499 -2.56 32.22 16.69
CA ALA A 499 -3.17 32.65 15.42
C ALA A 499 -4.04 33.90 15.67
N TYR A 500 -4.04 34.81 14.69
CA TYR A 500 -4.83 36.04 14.70
C TYR A 500 -5.86 35.99 13.57
N GLY A 501 -7.13 36.30 13.91
CA GLY A 501 -8.21 36.46 12.96
C GLY A 501 -8.34 37.89 12.51
N THR A 502 -8.31 38.15 11.19
CA THR A 502 -8.32 39.53 10.68
C THR A 502 -9.67 40.22 10.76
N LYS A 503 -10.76 39.48 10.82
CA LYS A 503 -12.12 40.01 10.86
C LYS A 503 -12.67 40.12 12.31
N ASP A 504 -12.42 39.12 13.12
CA ASP A 504 -12.85 39.13 14.53
C ASP A 504 -11.85 39.82 15.46
N GLY A 505 -10.63 40.13 14.98
CA GLY A 505 -9.63 40.91 15.72
C GLY A 505 -9.04 40.22 16.95
N ASN A 506 -9.23 38.92 17.12
CA ASN A 506 -8.84 38.20 18.33
C ASN A 506 -7.68 37.24 18.07
N PHE A 507 -6.85 37.06 19.11
CA PHE A 507 -5.86 35.99 19.15
C PHE A 507 -6.48 34.68 19.65
N LYS A 508 -6.05 33.58 19.04
CA LYS A 508 -6.34 32.20 19.45
C LYS A 508 -5.01 31.51 19.69
N TYR A 509 -4.95 30.70 20.74
CA TYR A 509 -3.69 30.04 21.08
C TYR A 509 -3.91 28.71 21.79
N LYS A 510 -2.91 27.87 21.69
CA LYS A 510 -2.82 26.61 22.42
C LYS A 510 -1.39 26.42 22.92
N ILE A 511 -1.26 25.93 24.13
CA ILE A 511 0.00 25.40 24.65
C ILE A 511 -0.28 24.05 25.29
N GLY A 512 0.60 23.09 25.05
CA GLY A 512 0.49 21.75 25.60
C GLY A 512 1.84 21.11 25.80
N MET A 513 1.90 20.20 26.77
CA MET A 513 3.07 19.38 27.03
C MET A 513 2.67 17.93 27.29
N ALA A 514 3.52 17.02 26.90
CA ALA A 514 3.31 15.60 27.15
C ALA A 514 4.63 14.88 27.43
N THR A 515 4.52 13.80 28.19
CA THR A 515 5.63 12.88 28.45
C THR A 515 5.31 11.50 27.91
N ARG A 516 6.31 10.82 27.33
CA ARG A 516 6.18 9.44 26.85
C ARG A 516 6.32 8.48 28.02
N VAL A 517 5.25 7.75 28.32
CA VAL A 517 5.19 6.75 29.40
C VAL A 517 5.69 5.40 28.95
N ASP A 518 5.39 5.02 27.69
CA ASP A 518 5.88 3.78 27.10
C ASP A 518 6.24 3.97 25.62
N LYS A 519 7.41 3.45 25.24
CA LYS A 519 7.93 3.54 23.88
C LYS A 519 7.30 2.49 22.94
N SER A 520 7.04 1.31 23.45
CA SER A 520 6.56 0.18 22.63
C SER A 520 5.11 0.38 22.16
N SER A 521 4.24 0.88 23.01
CA SER A 521 2.86 1.28 22.70
C SER A 521 2.74 2.73 22.24
N ASN A 522 3.86 3.47 22.17
CA ASN A 522 3.91 4.91 21.89
C ASN A 522 2.92 5.71 22.76
N SER A 523 2.89 5.40 24.07
CA SER A 523 1.95 6.01 25.02
C SER A 523 2.45 7.33 25.55
N TRP A 524 1.59 8.36 25.48
CA TRP A 524 1.87 9.72 25.94
C TRP A 524 0.79 10.20 26.90
N ILE A 525 1.21 10.78 28.00
CA ILE A 525 0.31 11.49 28.92
C ILE A 525 0.65 12.98 28.88
N GLY A 526 -0.36 13.82 28.84
CA GLY A 526 -0.12 15.26 28.70
C GLY A 526 -1.28 16.12 29.18
N ALA A 527 -1.01 17.43 29.16
CA ALA A 527 -1.98 18.44 29.42
C ALA A 527 -1.86 19.60 28.43
N SER A 528 -2.95 20.30 28.16
CA SER A 528 -2.96 21.47 27.28
C SER A 528 -3.98 22.50 27.75
N TYR A 529 -3.67 23.78 27.47
CA TYR A 529 -4.58 24.90 27.56
C TYR A 529 -4.86 25.43 26.16
N THR A 530 -6.11 25.76 25.87
CA THR A 530 -6.53 26.23 24.56
C THR A 530 -7.55 27.33 24.68
N ASP A 531 -7.38 28.41 23.94
CA ASP A 531 -8.41 29.44 23.70
C ASP A 531 -8.55 29.56 22.18
N ASP A 532 -9.66 29.03 21.63
CA ASP A 532 -9.88 28.97 20.19
C ASP A 532 -11.37 28.98 19.85
N VAL A 533 -11.67 29.02 18.55
CA VAL A 533 -13.03 28.94 18.04
C VAL A 533 -13.25 27.60 17.34
N LYS A 534 -14.47 27.07 17.42
CA LYS A 534 -14.86 25.82 16.77
C LYS A 534 -16.23 25.97 16.09
N GLU A 535 -16.38 25.31 14.94
CA GLU A 535 -17.67 25.21 14.24
C GLU A 535 -18.71 24.51 15.12
N ILE A 536 -19.93 25.01 15.12
CA ILE A 536 -21.03 24.43 15.89
C ILE A 536 -21.46 23.07 15.33
N ALA A 537 -21.89 22.18 16.20
CA ALA A 537 -22.49 20.91 15.90
C ALA A 537 -21.67 20.02 14.92
N SER A 538 -20.37 20.29 14.76
CA SER A 538 -19.49 19.52 13.88
C SER A 538 -19.08 18.20 14.51
N THR A 539 -19.27 17.08 13.78
CA THR A 539 -18.77 15.76 14.20
C THR A 539 -17.24 15.71 14.03
N SER A 540 -16.54 15.42 15.11
CA SER A 540 -15.09 15.27 15.08
C SER A 540 -14.64 14.20 16.06
N TYR A 541 -13.74 13.34 15.60
CA TYR A 541 -13.15 12.27 16.41
C TYR A 541 -11.75 12.69 16.86
N SER A 542 -11.49 12.69 18.16
CA SER A 542 -10.19 13.10 18.71
C SER A 542 -9.03 12.23 18.22
N ILE A 543 -9.29 10.95 17.98
CA ILE A 543 -8.30 10.00 17.46
C ILE A 543 -7.90 10.27 15.98
N GLU A 544 -8.76 10.94 15.20
CA GLU A 544 -8.48 11.16 13.79
C GLU A 544 -7.48 12.30 13.59
N LYS A 545 -6.30 11.95 13.08
CA LYS A 545 -5.34 12.94 12.60
C LYS A 545 -5.86 13.56 11.32
N ARG A 546 -6.08 14.86 11.31
CA ARG A 546 -6.46 15.56 10.07
C ARG A 546 -5.32 15.43 9.06
N PRO A 547 -5.55 14.82 7.88
CA PRO A 547 -4.53 14.78 6.84
C PRO A 547 -4.19 16.21 6.43
N PHE A 548 -2.92 16.46 6.14
CA PHE A 548 -2.52 17.73 5.57
C PHE A 548 -3.14 17.89 4.19
N LYS A 549 -4.01 18.87 4.07
CA LYS A 549 -4.47 19.39 2.80
C LYS A 549 -3.94 20.80 2.69
N LEU A 550 -3.24 21.09 1.61
CA LEU A 550 -2.76 22.44 1.34
C LEU A 550 -3.91 23.46 1.37
N TYR A 551 -5.10 22.96 1.15
CA TYR A 551 -6.34 23.73 1.12
C TYR A 551 -7.49 22.84 1.60
N ASP A 552 -8.17 23.25 2.69
CA ASP A 552 -9.44 22.67 3.11
C ASP A 552 -10.56 23.67 2.76
N PRO A 553 -11.37 23.36 1.76
CA PRO A 553 -12.31 24.33 1.20
C PRO A 553 -13.56 24.54 2.03
N ARG A 554 -13.98 23.55 2.87
CA ARG A 554 -15.24 23.62 3.60
C ARG A 554 -15.27 24.77 4.61
N PRO A 555 -14.23 25.01 5.44
CA PRO A 555 -14.22 26.08 6.42
C PRO A 555 -14.42 27.48 5.83
N ILE A 556 -14.07 27.72 4.55
CA ILE A 556 -14.24 29.01 3.90
C ILE A 556 -15.65 29.54 4.02
N ASN A 557 -16.64 28.69 3.94
CA ASN A 557 -18.05 29.05 3.88
C ASN A 557 -18.71 29.12 5.27
N ILE A 558 -18.04 28.64 6.32
CA ILE A 558 -18.59 28.54 7.66
C ILE A 558 -18.51 29.91 8.35
N SER A 559 -19.63 30.37 8.94
CA SER A 559 -19.72 31.63 9.68
C SER A 559 -20.14 31.46 11.13
N THR A 560 -20.59 30.28 11.52
CA THR A 560 -21.19 30.02 12.85
C THR A 560 -20.25 29.23 13.72
N PHE A 561 -19.67 29.92 14.69
CA PHE A 561 -18.64 29.41 15.61
C PHE A 561 -19.00 29.69 17.05
N TYR A 562 -18.40 28.93 17.96
CA TYR A 562 -18.33 29.24 19.37
C TYR A 562 -16.88 29.38 19.81
N ASN A 563 -16.60 30.27 20.73
CA ASN A 563 -15.34 30.32 21.44
C ASN A 563 -15.32 29.31 22.59
N TYR A 564 -14.17 28.71 22.84
CA TYR A 564 -13.96 27.86 23.99
C TYR A 564 -12.59 28.09 24.61
N VAL A 565 -12.60 28.24 25.93
CA VAL A 565 -11.38 28.25 26.73
C VAL A 565 -11.34 26.95 27.50
N SER A 566 -10.30 26.12 27.23
CA SER A 566 -10.30 24.76 27.72
C SER A 566 -8.98 24.34 28.33
N TRP A 567 -9.04 23.74 29.52
CA TRP A 567 -7.99 22.89 30.08
C TRP A 567 -8.30 21.45 29.77
N LYS A 568 -7.27 20.72 29.33
CA LYS A 568 -7.37 19.33 28.93
C LYS A 568 -6.22 18.53 29.48
N THR A 569 -6.51 17.33 30.01
CA THR A 569 -5.52 16.25 30.23
C THR A 569 -5.84 15.09 29.35
N PHE A 570 -4.81 14.39 28.83
CA PHE A 570 -5.01 13.30 27.91
C PHE A 570 -3.99 12.18 28.06
N LEU A 571 -4.42 10.97 27.68
CA LEU A 571 -3.58 9.79 27.44
C LEU A 571 -3.80 9.31 26.02
N GLU A 572 -2.75 9.37 25.19
CA GLU A 572 -2.71 8.75 23.85
C GLU A 572 -2.00 7.41 23.96
N THR A 573 -2.56 6.30 23.47
CA THR A 573 -1.91 5.00 23.57
C THR A 573 -2.35 4.02 22.51
N ASN A 574 -1.42 3.14 22.09
CA ASN A 574 -1.64 2.01 21.21
C ASN A 574 -1.52 0.67 21.95
N LEU A 575 -1.85 0.66 23.23
CA LEU A 575 -1.72 -0.54 24.08
C LEU A 575 -2.68 -1.66 23.65
N LEU A 576 -3.91 -1.30 23.28
CA LEU A 576 -4.91 -2.29 22.87
C LEU A 576 -4.58 -2.92 21.51
N PRO A 577 -4.87 -4.23 21.32
CA PRO A 577 -4.63 -4.91 20.05
C PRO A 577 -5.33 -4.21 18.87
N LYS A 578 -4.56 -3.91 17.81
CA LYS A 578 -5.07 -3.31 16.56
C LYS A 578 -5.89 -2.03 16.76
N THR A 579 -5.69 -1.34 17.90
CA THR A 579 -6.48 -0.17 18.32
C THR A 579 -5.56 0.97 18.72
N GLU A 580 -5.84 2.17 18.22
CA GLU A 580 -5.32 3.42 18.76
C GLU A 580 -6.39 4.02 19.68
N SER A 581 -6.00 4.62 20.78
CA SER A 581 -6.93 5.21 21.73
C SER A 581 -6.44 6.54 22.28
N ILE A 582 -7.40 7.46 22.53
CA ILE A 582 -7.21 8.71 23.24
C ILE A 582 -8.24 8.77 24.36
N TRP A 583 -7.78 9.07 25.55
CA TRP A 583 -8.56 9.27 26.74
C TRP A 583 -8.37 10.71 27.21
N GLU A 584 -9.44 11.47 27.38
CA GLU A 584 -9.36 12.89 27.70
C GLU A 584 -10.29 13.23 28.85
N ILE A 585 -9.85 14.16 29.71
CA ILE A 585 -10.70 14.92 30.62
C ILE A 585 -10.50 16.39 30.28
N SER A 586 -11.56 17.09 30.01
CA SER A 586 -11.52 18.52 29.68
C SER A 586 -12.51 19.33 30.52
N HIS A 587 -12.07 20.54 30.85
CA HIS A 587 -12.90 21.57 31.48
C HIS A 587 -12.84 22.77 30.54
N SER A 588 -14.02 23.23 30.08
CA SER A 588 -14.15 24.24 29.04
C SER A 588 -15.22 25.25 29.40
N VAL A 589 -14.93 26.52 29.19
CA VAL A 589 -15.92 27.61 29.14
C VAL A 589 -16.26 27.82 27.67
N VAL A 590 -17.55 27.74 27.33
CA VAL A 590 -18.05 27.80 25.95
C VAL A 590 -18.94 29.02 25.78
N GLU A 591 -18.66 29.82 24.74
CA GLU A 591 -19.41 31.04 24.41
C GLU A 591 -19.79 30.99 22.91
N PRO A 592 -21.07 30.82 22.56
CA PRO A 592 -21.57 30.97 21.20
C PRO A 592 -21.27 32.36 20.63
N LYS A 593 -20.69 32.46 19.43
CA LYS A 593 -20.39 33.72 18.74
C LYS A 593 -21.45 34.08 17.69
N PHE A 594 -22.70 33.71 17.99
CA PHE A 594 -23.89 33.98 17.19
C PHE A 594 -25.08 34.14 18.13
N ASN A 595 -26.21 34.62 17.61
CA ASN A 595 -27.43 34.82 18.42
C ASN A 595 -28.02 33.48 18.83
N TYR A 596 -27.68 33.02 20.04
CA TYR A 596 -28.14 31.72 20.59
C TYR A 596 -28.24 31.76 22.10
N VAL A 597 -29.34 31.22 22.61
CA VAL A 597 -29.60 31.00 24.02
C VAL A 597 -30.06 29.56 24.23
N TYR A 598 -29.43 28.86 25.17
CA TYR A 598 -29.90 27.54 25.58
C TYR A 598 -30.82 27.72 26.80
N ASN A 599 -32.09 27.35 26.67
CA ASN A 599 -33.09 27.44 27.73
C ASN A 599 -33.25 26.09 28.41
N LEU A 600 -32.78 25.97 29.64
CA LEU A 600 -32.89 24.75 30.43
C LEU A 600 -33.55 25.07 31.75
N ASN A 601 -34.76 24.50 32.00
CA ASN A 601 -35.51 24.70 33.21
C ASN A 601 -35.71 26.19 33.58
N SER A 602 -36.02 27.02 32.58
CA SER A 602 -36.18 28.47 32.66
C SER A 602 -34.89 29.26 32.94
N ASN A 603 -33.74 28.59 32.98
CA ASN A 603 -32.46 29.25 33.01
C ASN A 603 -31.97 29.48 31.58
N LEU A 604 -31.50 30.68 31.29
CA LEU A 604 -31.04 31.12 29.98
C LEU A 604 -29.51 31.17 29.94
N TYR A 605 -28.90 30.27 29.14
CA TYR A 605 -27.46 30.17 29.02
C TYR A 605 -26.97 30.77 27.71
N THR A 606 -26.23 31.87 27.75
CA THR A 606 -25.48 32.47 26.62
C THR A 606 -24.00 32.13 26.69
N GLN A 607 -23.51 31.72 27.83
CA GLN A 607 -22.19 31.18 28.13
C GLN A 607 -22.36 30.06 29.15
N TYR A 608 -21.57 29.02 29.07
CA TYR A 608 -21.70 27.87 29.96
C TYR A 608 -20.39 27.12 30.15
N VAL A 609 -20.33 26.40 31.25
CA VAL A 609 -19.19 25.54 31.62
C VAL A 609 -19.48 24.10 31.28
N MET A 610 -18.51 23.43 30.70
CA MET A 610 -18.56 22.02 30.35
C MET A 610 -17.33 21.28 30.87
N THR A 611 -17.56 20.29 31.72
CA THR A 611 -16.55 19.35 32.16
C THR A 611 -16.88 17.98 31.61
N THR A 612 -16.02 17.42 30.77
CA THR A 612 -16.29 16.16 30.07
C THR A 612 -15.15 15.17 30.23
N ALA A 613 -15.50 13.89 30.33
CA ALA A 613 -14.59 12.76 30.11
C ALA A 613 -14.90 12.13 28.75
N MET A 614 -13.86 11.84 27.98
CA MET A 614 -14.00 11.31 26.61
C MET A 614 -13.02 10.17 26.36
N VAL A 615 -13.50 9.17 25.63
CA VAL A 615 -12.70 8.07 25.08
C VAL A 615 -12.93 8.00 23.58
N SER A 616 -11.85 8.07 22.80
CA SER A 616 -11.90 7.92 21.34
C SER A 616 -11.01 6.77 20.92
N LEU A 617 -11.58 5.81 20.18
CA LEU A 617 -10.95 4.57 19.77
C LEU A 617 -10.97 4.46 18.24
N GLN A 618 -9.87 4.04 17.65
CA GLN A 618 -9.81 3.65 16.25
C GLN A 618 -9.34 2.19 16.16
N TRP A 619 -10.22 1.29 15.72
CA TRP A 619 -9.99 -0.13 15.65
C TRP A 619 -9.93 -0.62 14.21
N ASN A 620 -8.80 -1.22 13.81
CA ASN A 620 -8.55 -1.74 12.48
C ASN A 620 -8.29 -3.25 12.53
N PRO A 621 -9.32 -4.09 12.77
CA PRO A 621 -9.14 -5.52 13.07
C PRO A 621 -8.51 -6.32 11.92
N PHE A 622 -8.72 -5.89 10.69
CA PHE A 622 -8.28 -6.61 9.49
C PHE A 622 -6.89 -6.20 9.01
N SER A 623 -6.37 -5.07 9.50
CA SER A 623 -5.04 -4.57 9.14
C SER A 623 -3.94 -5.38 9.79
N ASP A 624 -2.79 -5.45 9.12
CA ASP A 624 -1.58 -6.04 9.65
C ASP A 624 -0.65 -4.97 10.21
N TYR A 625 -0.01 -5.30 11.32
CA TYR A 625 0.83 -4.37 12.06
C TYR A 625 2.26 -4.89 12.21
N MET A 626 3.20 -3.96 12.16
CA MET A 626 4.60 -4.17 12.49
C MET A 626 4.93 -3.46 13.79
N GLN A 627 5.61 -4.14 14.71
CA GLN A 627 6.25 -3.54 15.85
C GLN A 627 7.66 -3.12 15.47
N THR A 628 7.95 -1.83 15.55
CA THR A 628 9.28 -1.28 15.32
C THR A 628 9.90 -0.80 16.64
N PRO A 629 11.20 -0.51 16.69
CA PRO A 629 11.82 0.09 17.86
C PRO A 629 11.23 1.42 18.32
N THR A 630 10.54 2.11 17.41
CA THR A 630 9.95 3.43 17.66
C THR A 630 8.44 3.41 17.88
N GLY A 631 7.82 2.24 17.83
CA GLY A 631 6.38 2.07 18.02
C GLY A 631 5.76 1.13 16.98
N ARG A 632 4.44 1.00 17.06
CA ARG A 632 3.65 0.17 16.15
C ARG A 632 3.25 0.97 14.90
N ILE A 633 3.41 0.37 13.72
CA ILE A 633 2.96 0.92 12.44
C ILE A 633 2.03 -0.05 11.72
N GLU A 634 1.03 0.47 11.03
CA GLU A 634 0.14 -0.28 10.16
C GLU A 634 0.86 -0.51 8.82
N ILE A 635 1.11 -1.78 8.46
CA ILE A 635 1.84 -2.14 7.24
C ILE A 635 0.92 -2.42 6.07
N GLU A 636 -0.20 -3.08 6.30
CA GLU A 636 -1.22 -3.30 5.31
C GLU A 636 -2.56 -2.78 5.83
N LYS A 637 -3.02 -1.68 5.24
CA LYS A 637 -4.28 -1.08 5.60
C LYS A 637 -5.42 -1.84 4.95
N ARG A 638 -6.20 -2.53 5.76
CA ARG A 638 -7.40 -3.26 5.33
C ARG A 638 -8.65 -2.65 5.92
N PHE A 639 -9.77 -2.99 5.33
CA PHE A 639 -11.09 -2.48 5.69
C PHE A 639 -12.07 -3.61 6.03
N PRO A 640 -13.13 -3.35 6.79
CA PRO A 640 -13.54 -2.06 7.35
C PRO A 640 -12.67 -1.58 8.53
N LYS A 641 -12.63 -0.27 8.70
CA LYS A 641 -12.02 0.44 9.82
C LYS A 641 -13.12 1.06 10.65
N PHE A 642 -13.03 0.95 11.97
CA PHE A 642 -14.02 1.44 12.91
C PHE A 642 -13.44 2.56 13.77
N THR A 643 -14.20 3.63 13.96
CA THR A 643 -13.91 4.70 14.91
C THR A 643 -15.09 4.85 15.85
N PHE A 644 -14.82 4.89 17.13
CA PHE A 644 -15.82 5.02 18.18
C PHE A 644 -15.38 6.11 19.15
N GLN A 645 -16.31 6.95 19.58
CA GLN A 645 -16.06 7.97 20.58
C GLN A 645 -17.21 8.05 21.56
N TYR A 646 -16.91 8.02 22.83
CA TYR A 646 -17.87 8.25 23.91
C TYR A 646 -17.44 9.48 24.69
N THR A 647 -18.39 10.41 24.94
CA THR A 647 -18.17 11.61 25.72
C THR A 647 -19.24 11.69 26.79
N GLN A 648 -18.83 11.85 28.07
CA GLN A 648 -19.70 12.00 29.21
C GLN A 648 -19.46 13.38 29.86
N ALA A 649 -20.47 14.19 29.93
CA ALA A 649 -20.43 15.38 30.80
C ALA A 649 -20.52 14.93 32.25
N LEU A 650 -19.63 15.47 33.09
CA LEU A 650 -19.53 15.11 34.53
C LEU A 650 -20.34 16.08 35.37
N PRO A 651 -21.55 15.69 35.83
CA PRO A 651 -22.46 16.63 36.51
C PRO A 651 -21.81 17.19 37.79
N LYS A 652 -22.01 18.49 38.01
CA LYS A 652 -21.53 19.24 39.17
C LYS A 652 -20.02 19.27 39.44
N ILE A 653 -19.21 18.63 38.58
CA ILE A 653 -17.74 18.67 38.68
C ILE A 653 -17.24 19.99 38.06
N TRP A 654 -16.46 20.75 38.85
CA TRP A 654 -15.87 22.05 38.47
C TRP A 654 -16.89 23.05 37.87
N GLY A 655 -18.13 23.08 38.42
CA GLY A 655 -19.16 24.00 37.94
C GLY A 655 -19.77 23.65 36.59
N ASN A 656 -19.73 22.39 36.15
CA ASN A 656 -20.38 21.94 34.94
C ASN A 656 -21.89 22.20 34.95
N ASP A 657 -22.39 22.87 33.91
CA ASP A 657 -23.78 23.31 33.79
C ASP A 657 -24.74 22.23 33.32
N PHE A 658 -24.24 21.25 32.54
CA PHE A 658 -25.11 20.29 31.83
C PHE A 658 -24.75 18.83 32.13
N GLU A 659 -25.76 17.97 32.01
CA GLU A 659 -25.61 16.53 32.10
C GLU A 659 -25.99 15.89 30.79
N PHE A 660 -25.02 15.30 30.09
CA PHE A 660 -25.24 14.62 28.82
C PHE A 660 -24.22 13.53 28.56
N SER A 661 -24.60 12.61 27.67
CA SER A 661 -23.74 11.61 27.10
C SER A 661 -23.80 11.66 25.57
N LYS A 662 -22.67 11.46 24.90
CA LYS A 662 -22.60 11.34 23.44
C LYS A 662 -21.89 10.05 23.04
N ILE A 663 -22.46 9.37 22.05
CA ILE A 663 -21.88 8.21 21.40
C ILE A 663 -21.74 8.54 19.93
N ASP A 664 -20.52 8.52 19.41
CA ASP A 664 -20.21 8.77 18.01
C ASP A 664 -19.56 7.52 17.42
N PHE A 665 -20.06 7.06 16.27
CA PHE A 665 -19.57 5.88 15.56
C PHE A 665 -19.33 6.20 14.10
N LYS A 666 -18.23 5.65 13.55
CA LYS A 666 -17.88 5.77 12.15
C LYS A 666 -17.26 4.48 11.65
N THR A 667 -17.68 4.04 10.49
CA THR A 667 -16.99 2.96 9.77
C THR A 667 -16.68 3.35 8.34
N GLU A 668 -15.47 3.04 7.92
CA GLU A 668 -14.97 3.28 6.57
C GLU A 668 -14.67 1.94 5.90
N PHE A 669 -15.13 1.78 4.66
CA PHE A 669 -14.80 0.66 3.80
C PHE A 669 -14.24 1.17 2.49
N GLU A 670 -13.15 0.57 2.03
CA GLU A 670 -12.52 0.88 0.75
C GLU A 670 -12.17 -0.42 0.03
N LYS A 671 -12.55 -0.53 -1.24
CA LYS A 671 -12.16 -1.64 -2.12
C LYS A 671 -11.55 -1.08 -3.39
N LYS A 672 -10.29 -1.43 -3.62
CA LYS A 672 -9.60 -1.17 -4.89
C LYS A 672 -9.73 -2.41 -5.77
N TYR A 673 -10.07 -2.20 -7.02
CA TYR A 673 -10.21 -3.26 -8.02
C TYR A 673 -8.95 -3.33 -8.89
N LEU A 674 -8.65 -4.52 -9.42
CA LEU A 674 -7.50 -4.75 -10.31
C LEU A 674 -7.49 -3.88 -11.56
N ASN A 675 -8.66 -3.47 -12.02
CA ASN A 675 -8.83 -2.59 -13.18
C ASN A 675 -8.64 -1.10 -12.85
N GLY A 676 -8.21 -0.75 -11.61
CA GLY A 676 -7.98 0.63 -11.16
C GLY A 676 -9.23 1.35 -10.63
N GLN A 677 -10.41 0.73 -10.67
CA GLN A 677 -11.62 1.28 -10.05
C GLN A 677 -11.51 1.25 -8.52
N LYS A 678 -12.31 2.08 -7.86
CA LYS A 678 -12.30 2.19 -6.40
C LYS A 678 -13.71 2.44 -5.86
N THR A 679 -14.14 1.62 -4.89
CA THR A 679 -15.40 1.82 -4.17
C THR A 679 -15.10 2.20 -2.73
N ASN A 680 -15.76 3.25 -2.24
CA ASN A 680 -15.70 3.68 -0.85
C ASN A 680 -17.11 3.75 -0.26
N LEU A 681 -17.24 3.22 0.94
CA LEU A 681 -18.44 3.36 1.77
C LEU A 681 -18.05 4.07 3.07
N LEU A 682 -18.89 4.96 3.53
CA LEU A 682 -18.76 5.64 4.81
C LEU A 682 -20.12 5.59 5.51
N LEU A 683 -20.12 5.13 6.75
CA LEU A 683 -21.25 5.20 7.64
C LEU A 683 -20.80 5.96 8.89
N GLU A 684 -21.55 7.01 9.27
CA GLU A 684 -21.39 7.73 10.52
C GLU A 684 -22.72 7.74 11.25
N ALA A 685 -22.69 7.60 12.56
CA ALA A 685 -23.87 7.69 13.42
C ALA A 685 -23.50 8.38 14.73
N GLY A 686 -24.41 9.14 15.27
CA GLY A 686 -24.24 9.80 16.54
C GLY A 686 -25.52 9.85 17.34
N TYR A 687 -25.40 9.76 18.65
CA TYR A 687 -26.51 9.89 19.60
C TYR A 687 -26.06 10.70 20.80
N ALA A 688 -26.74 11.82 21.03
CA ALA A 688 -26.53 12.71 22.14
C ALA A 688 -27.77 12.71 23.04
N MET A 689 -27.61 12.29 24.30
CA MET A 689 -28.64 12.20 25.34
C MET A 689 -28.45 13.25 26.43
N GLY A 690 -29.50 13.75 26.97
CA GLY A 690 -29.49 14.71 28.11
C GLY A 690 -29.53 16.15 27.63
N ASP A 691 -28.90 17.04 28.41
CA ASP A 691 -28.97 18.48 28.18
C ASP A 691 -27.81 18.94 27.30
N VAL A 692 -27.98 18.85 25.97
CA VAL A 692 -26.91 19.13 24.99
C VAL A 692 -27.21 20.45 24.27
N PRO A 693 -26.42 21.51 24.46
CA PRO A 693 -26.58 22.74 23.67
C PRO A 693 -26.20 22.53 22.21
N ILE A 694 -26.76 23.36 21.32
CA ILE A 694 -26.62 23.23 19.85
C ILE A 694 -25.17 23.17 19.36
N THR A 695 -24.25 23.80 20.08
CA THR A 695 -22.82 23.80 19.81
C THR A 695 -22.20 22.39 19.78
N HIS A 696 -22.81 21.43 20.50
CA HIS A 696 -22.36 20.06 20.67
C HIS A 696 -23.31 19.02 20.09
N LEU A 697 -24.39 19.43 19.39
CA LEU A 697 -25.25 18.56 18.56
C LEU A 697 -24.58 18.13 17.28
N TYR A 698 -25.34 17.78 16.27
CA TYR A 698 -24.86 17.29 14.95
C TYR A 698 -25.46 18.11 13.80
N ASN A 699 -24.61 18.61 12.89
CA ASN A 699 -25.03 19.37 11.69
C ASN A 699 -24.95 18.58 10.39
N THR A 700 -24.57 17.30 10.43
CA THR A 700 -24.44 16.41 9.27
C THR A 700 -23.55 16.95 8.14
N SER A 701 -22.57 17.76 8.45
CA SER A 701 -21.55 18.30 7.54
C SER A 701 -22.09 19.01 6.27
N PRO A 702 -22.89 20.08 6.41
CA PRO A 702 -23.37 20.88 5.27
C PRO A 702 -22.22 21.63 4.59
N ASN A 703 -22.35 21.90 3.27
CA ASN A 703 -21.35 22.66 2.51
C ASN A 703 -21.96 23.57 1.45
N ASN A 704 -23.17 24.07 1.59
CA ASN A 704 -23.76 25.04 0.67
C ASN A 704 -24.00 26.40 1.37
N ILE A 705 -23.90 27.48 0.61
CA ILE A 705 -24.09 28.84 1.08
C ILE A 705 -25.45 29.38 0.62
N THR A 706 -26.11 30.15 1.47
CA THR A 706 -27.39 30.78 1.14
C THR A 706 -27.15 31.99 0.23
N LYS A 707 -27.31 31.80 -1.08
CA LYS A 707 -27.22 32.83 -2.12
C LYS A 707 -28.27 32.57 -3.18
N GLU A 708 -28.70 33.63 -3.88
CA GLU A 708 -29.82 33.55 -4.83
C GLU A 708 -29.50 32.74 -6.10
N THR A 709 -28.33 32.90 -6.67
CA THR A 709 -27.97 32.24 -7.94
C THR A 709 -26.97 31.09 -7.78
N ILE A 710 -27.03 30.11 -8.68
CA ILE A 710 -26.08 28.99 -8.73
C ILE A 710 -24.64 29.48 -8.83
N ILE A 711 -24.39 30.51 -9.63
CA ILE A 711 -23.04 31.07 -9.83
C ILE A 711 -22.48 31.63 -8.53
N GLN A 712 -23.29 32.30 -7.74
CA GLN A 712 -22.88 32.84 -6.43
C GLN A 712 -22.64 31.74 -5.38
N ARG A 713 -23.22 30.54 -5.60
CA ARG A 713 -23.04 29.33 -4.75
C ARG A 713 -21.86 28.47 -5.18
N ILE A 714 -21.17 28.79 -6.29
CA ILE A 714 -19.98 28.02 -6.71
C ILE A 714 -18.87 28.20 -5.68
N THR A 715 -18.52 27.09 -5.06
CA THR A 715 -17.46 26.98 -4.05
C THR A 715 -16.69 25.69 -4.28
N PHE A 716 -15.96 25.22 -3.28
CA PHE A 716 -15.22 23.97 -3.39
C PHE A 716 -15.97 22.82 -2.70
N ALA A 717 -15.95 21.65 -3.33
CA ALA A 717 -16.55 20.45 -2.78
C ALA A 717 -15.71 19.87 -1.63
N GLY A 718 -16.38 19.44 -0.58
CA GLY A 718 -15.74 18.71 0.52
C GLY A 718 -15.63 17.21 0.25
N LYS A 719 -14.87 16.51 1.07
CA LYS A 719 -14.69 15.05 0.91
C LYS A 719 -15.93 14.24 1.30
N ASN A 720 -16.55 14.62 2.42
CA ASN A 720 -17.65 13.86 3.06
C ASN A 720 -18.80 14.79 3.48
N SER A 721 -18.96 15.94 2.84
CA SER A 721 -20.02 16.92 3.12
C SER A 721 -21.16 16.80 2.14
N PHE A 722 -22.37 17.19 2.55
CA PHE A 722 -23.49 17.41 1.65
C PHE A 722 -23.29 18.74 0.90
N GLU A 723 -23.16 18.67 -0.40
CA GLU A 723 -22.83 19.83 -1.22
C GLU A 723 -24.03 20.74 -1.51
N THR A 724 -25.26 20.20 -1.40
CA THR A 724 -26.51 20.92 -1.61
C THR A 724 -27.18 21.36 -0.30
N MET A 725 -26.71 20.87 0.87
CA MET A 725 -27.24 21.22 2.18
C MET A 725 -26.67 22.56 2.63
N TYR A 726 -27.56 23.50 2.98
CA TYR A 726 -27.15 24.81 3.47
C TYR A 726 -26.59 24.74 4.89
N PHE A 727 -25.63 25.63 5.20
CA PHE A 727 -25.15 25.79 6.57
C PHE A 727 -26.28 26.16 7.51
N ASN A 728 -26.29 25.55 8.70
CA ASN A 728 -27.31 25.72 9.75
C ASN A 728 -28.73 25.29 9.35
N GLU A 729 -28.93 24.57 8.25
CA GLU A 729 -30.26 24.13 7.83
C GLU A 729 -30.83 23.02 8.73
N PHE A 730 -29.96 22.10 9.18
CA PHE A 730 -30.37 20.95 9.99
C PHE A 730 -29.48 20.78 11.22
N PHE A 731 -30.16 20.48 12.36
CA PHE A 731 -29.48 20.04 13.57
C PHE A 731 -30.21 18.81 14.11
N SER A 732 -29.43 17.92 14.75
CA SER A 732 -29.95 16.68 15.31
C SER A 732 -29.23 16.32 16.60
N ASN A 733 -29.92 15.69 17.54
CA ASN A 733 -29.27 15.00 18.67
C ASN A 733 -29.02 13.51 18.37
N GLU A 734 -29.66 12.98 17.34
CA GLU A 734 -29.41 11.64 16.79
C GLU A 734 -29.33 11.70 15.29
N PHE A 735 -28.37 11.02 14.68
CA PHE A 735 -28.26 10.98 13.23
C PHE A 735 -27.58 9.69 12.75
N VAL A 736 -27.90 9.35 11.50
CA VAL A 736 -27.18 8.36 10.71
C VAL A 736 -26.88 8.99 9.35
N TYR A 737 -25.65 8.92 8.92
CA TYR A 737 -25.16 9.38 7.63
C TYR A 737 -24.51 8.24 6.88
N PHE A 738 -24.86 8.06 5.60
CA PHE A 738 -24.28 7.08 4.70
C PHE A 738 -23.79 7.75 3.42
N GLN A 739 -22.60 7.36 2.97
CA GLN A 739 -22.03 7.78 1.69
C GLN A 739 -21.52 6.58 0.91
N PHE A 740 -21.91 6.51 -0.36
CA PHE A 740 -21.35 5.63 -1.38
C PHE A 740 -20.58 6.45 -2.41
N LYS A 741 -19.35 6.04 -2.73
CA LYS A 741 -18.57 6.60 -3.84
C LYS A 741 -18.00 5.48 -4.69
N HIS A 742 -18.15 5.58 -6.02
CA HIS A 742 -17.52 4.67 -6.96
C HIS A 742 -16.75 5.43 -8.02
N GLY A 743 -15.43 5.28 -7.99
CA GLY A 743 -14.51 5.88 -8.97
C GLY A 743 -14.21 4.92 -10.11
N PHE A 744 -14.45 5.38 -11.33
CA PHE A 744 -14.11 4.66 -12.56
C PHE A 744 -12.66 4.91 -12.97
N ASN A 745 -12.19 4.12 -13.92
CA ASN A 745 -10.89 4.33 -14.54
C ASN A 745 -10.83 5.72 -15.20
N ARG A 746 -9.63 6.28 -15.24
CA ARG A 746 -9.42 7.55 -15.92
C ARG A 746 -9.80 7.44 -17.40
N VAL A 747 -10.60 8.38 -17.87
CA VAL A 747 -11.03 8.49 -19.25
C VAL A 747 -10.17 9.51 -19.97
N LYS A 748 -9.50 9.12 -21.06
CA LYS A 748 -8.70 10.02 -21.89
C LYS A 748 -9.64 10.88 -22.75
N LEU A 749 -9.87 12.13 -22.36
CA LEU A 749 -10.65 13.09 -23.14
C LEU A 749 -9.78 13.78 -24.21
N PHE A 750 -8.56 14.21 -23.84
CA PHE A 750 -7.58 14.86 -24.73
C PHE A 750 -6.17 14.37 -24.41
N LYS A 751 -5.15 14.71 -25.25
CA LYS A 751 -3.76 14.24 -25.10
C LYS A 751 -3.16 14.35 -23.68
N LYS A 752 -3.58 15.37 -22.90
CA LYS A 752 -3.06 15.62 -21.54
C LYS A 752 -4.13 15.62 -20.47
N VAL A 753 -5.39 15.41 -20.80
CA VAL A 753 -6.52 15.50 -19.87
C VAL A 753 -7.12 14.11 -19.69
N LYS A 754 -6.88 13.51 -18.54
CA LYS A 754 -7.37 12.17 -18.15
C LYS A 754 -8.16 12.28 -16.83
N PRO A 755 -9.39 12.82 -16.81
CA PRO A 755 -10.17 12.95 -15.58
C PRO A 755 -10.60 11.58 -15.05
N SER A 756 -10.80 11.52 -13.73
CA SER A 756 -11.43 10.41 -13.04
C SER A 756 -12.89 10.75 -12.79
N LEU A 757 -13.79 9.94 -13.33
CA LEU A 757 -15.23 10.03 -13.04
C LEU A 757 -15.53 9.30 -11.74
N VAL A 758 -16.24 9.96 -10.80
CA VAL A 758 -16.68 9.36 -9.55
C VAL A 758 -18.19 9.59 -9.42
N LEU A 759 -18.95 8.53 -9.19
CA LEU A 759 -20.35 8.59 -8.80
C LEU A 759 -20.42 8.67 -7.27
N VAL A 760 -21.29 9.56 -6.78
CA VAL A 760 -21.48 9.80 -5.35
C VAL A 760 -22.97 9.76 -5.02
N SER A 761 -23.32 9.07 -3.95
CA SER A 761 -24.65 9.12 -3.35
C SER A 761 -24.52 9.26 -1.84
N ARG A 762 -25.26 10.17 -1.25
CA ARG A 762 -25.27 10.47 0.19
C ARG A 762 -26.69 10.51 0.72
N MET A 763 -26.88 10.01 1.91
CA MET A 763 -28.15 10.06 2.61
C MET A 763 -27.93 10.24 4.11
N ALA A 764 -28.85 10.96 4.74
CA ALA A 764 -28.83 11.13 6.18
C ALA A 764 -30.23 11.17 6.76
N TRP A 765 -30.38 10.66 7.95
CA TRP A 765 -31.57 10.76 8.81
C TRP A 765 -31.14 11.23 10.17
N GLY A 766 -32.03 11.93 10.85
CA GLY A 766 -31.78 12.38 12.18
C GLY A 766 -33.00 13.07 12.78
N ASN A 767 -32.96 13.24 14.07
CA ASN A 767 -34.05 13.91 14.82
C ASN A 767 -33.46 14.83 15.86
N LEU A 768 -34.27 15.80 16.33
CA LEU A 768 -33.91 16.68 17.42
C LEU A 768 -35.03 16.63 18.46
N GLN A 769 -34.68 16.17 19.65
CA GLN A 769 -35.53 16.20 20.84
C GLN A 769 -35.44 17.58 21.48
N LYS A 770 -36.54 18.06 22.07
CA LYS A 770 -36.61 19.33 22.81
C LYS A 770 -36.13 20.57 22.02
N PRO A 771 -36.61 20.79 20.79
CA PRO A 771 -36.20 21.91 19.95
C PRO A 771 -36.47 23.29 20.65
N GLU A 772 -37.43 23.38 21.55
CA GLU A 772 -37.79 24.57 22.31
C GLU A 772 -36.67 25.05 23.24
N GLN A 773 -35.72 24.21 23.57
CA GLN A 773 -34.54 24.59 24.36
C GLN A 773 -33.51 25.41 23.59
N HIS A 774 -33.56 25.38 22.24
CA HIS A 774 -32.57 26.01 21.36
C HIS A 774 -33.17 27.27 20.72
N VAL A 775 -32.89 28.43 21.28
CA VAL A 775 -33.48 29.73 20.87
C VAL A 775 -32.45 30.53 20.07
N GLY A 776 -32.90 31.24 19.03
CA GLY A 776 -32.06 32.18 18.25
C GLY A 776 -31.55 31.67 16.92
N LEU A 777 -31.90 30.44 16.52
CA LEU A 777 -31.59 29.88 15.20
C LEU A 777 -32.82 29.26 14.58
N ASP A 778 -33.00 29.47 13.29
CA ASP A 778 -34.00 28.78 12.48
C ASP A 778 -33.35 27.53 11.85
N TYR A 779 -33.92 26.37 12.12
CA TYR A 779 -33.45 25.09 11.62
C TYR A 779 -34.55 24.08 11.41
N LYS A 780 -34.22 23.01 10.69
CA LYS A 780 -35.07 21.84 10.42
C LYS A 780 -34.49 20.60 11.08
N THR A 781 -35.30 19.55 11.13
CA THR A 781 -34.85 18.22 11.52
C THR A 781 -34.75 17.29 10.32
N LEU A 782 -33.93 16.23 10.43
CA LEU A 782 -33.71 15.24 9.37
C LEU A 782 -34.65 14.03 9.47
N ASN A 783 -35.79 14.12 10.17
CA ASN A 783 -36.70 13.00 10.41
C ASN A 783 -37.27 12.38 9.14
N LYS A 784 -37.40 13.15 8.06
CA LYS A 784 -37.85 12.69 6.75
C LYS A 784 -36.73 12.21 5.83
N GLY A 785 -35.48 12.30 6.28
CA GLY A 785 -34.27 11.97 5.51
C GLY A 785 -33.87 13.08 4.53
N TYR A 786 -32.58 13.12 4.25
CA TYR A 786 -31.94 13.98 3.26
C TYR A 786 -31.19 13.15 2.24
N PHE A 787 -31.36 13.42 0.95
CA PHE A 787 -30.78 12.63 -0.14
C PHE A 787 -30.08 13.54 -1.14
N GLU A 788 -28.88 13.18 -1.48
CA GLU A 788 -28.06 13.86 -2.47
C GLU A 788 -27.30 12.85 -3.32
N SER A 789 -27.31 13.02 -4.63
CA SER A 789 -26.46 12.25 -5.54
C SER A 789 -25.79 13.16 -6.55
N GLY A 790 -24.64 12.76 -7.04
CA GLY A 790 -23.89 13.58 -7.99
C GLY A 790 -22.72 12.87 -8.62
N ILE A 791 -22.01 13.64 -9.41
CA ILE A 791 -20.81 13.21 -10.13
C ILE A 791 -19.64 14.13 -9.79
N GLU A 792 -18.45 13.55 -9.68
CA GLU A 792 -17.19 14.29 -9.58
C GLU A 792 -16.32 13.94 -10.79
N LEU A 793 -15.88 14.95 -11.52
CA LEU A 793 -14.85 14.84 -12.55
C LEU A 793 -13.55 15.39 -11.96
N ASN A 794 -12.76 14.51 -11.38
CA ASN A 794 -11.55 14.90 -10.67
C ASN A 794 -10.33 14.92 -11.60
N GLN A 795 -9.35 15.77 -11.29
CA GLN A 795 -8.07 15.85 -12.02
C GLN A 795 -8.22 16.20 -13.52
N ILE A 796 -9.10 17.13 -13.84
CA ILE A 796 -9.23 17.67 -15.20
C ILE A 796 -7.94 18.42 -15.55
N PHE A 797 -7.46 19.28 -14.66
CA PHE A 797 -6.26 20.09 -14.85
C PHE A 797 -5.51 20.31 -13.53
N ASN A 798 -4.25 19.84 -13.43
CA ASN A 798 -3.36 20.03 -12.27
C ASN A 798 -4.01 19.80 -10.88
N GLY A 799 -4.84 18.76 -10.77
CA GLY A 799 -5.55 18.45 -9.54
C GLY A 799 -6.93 19.10 -9.38
N LEU A 800 -7.25 20.11 -10.20
CA LEU A 800 -8.58 20.71 -10.24
C LEU A 800 -9.58 19.81 -10.96
N GLY A 801 -10.80 19.80 -10.47
CA GLY A 801 -11.94 19.11 -11.03
C GLY A 801 -13.24 19.88 -10.87
N LEU A 802 -14.31 19.33 -11.40
CA LEU A 802 -15.65 19.89 -11.32
C LEU A 802 -16.61 18.84 -10.76
N THR A 803 -17.55 19.28 -9.92
CA THR A 803 -18.57 18.41 -9.34
C THR A 803 -19.96 19.00 -9.53
N ALA A 804 -20.95 18.12 -9.70
CA ALA A 804 -22.34 18.49 -9.76
C ALA A 804 -23.16 17.54 -8.91
N PHE A 805 -23.95 18.09 -7.99
CA PHE A 805 -24.79 17.35 -7.06
C PHE A 805 -26.23 17.82 -7.15
N TYR A 806 -27.16 16.91 -6.91
CA TYR A 806 -28.59 17.16 -6.90
C TYR A 806 -29.22 16.61 -5.62
N ARG A 807 -30.00 17.50 -4.95
CA ARG A 807 -30.80 17.22 -3.76
C ARG A 807 -32.20 16.75 -4.20
N TYR A 808 -32.67 15.67 -3.63
CA TYR A 808 -33.99 15.09 -3.96
C TYR A 808 -34.69 14.51 -2.72
N GLY A 809 -35.93 14.06 -2.91
CA GLY A 809 -36.72 13.42 -1.86
C GLY A 809 -37.48 14.43 -0.97
N PRO A 810 -37.83 14.05 0.26
CA PRO A 810 -38.74 14.84 1.11
C PRO A 810 -38.27 16.25 1.47
N ASN A 811 -36.94 16.44 1.48
CA ASN A 811 -36.33 17.75 1.78
C ASN A 811 -35.95 18.53 0.52
N GLN A 812 -36.43 18.14 -0.66
CA GLN A 812 -36.25 18.90 -1.92
C GLN A 812 -36.87 20.28 -1.79
N LEU A 813 -36.17 21.29 -2.29
CA LEU A 813 -36.63 22.68 -2.30
C LEU A 813 -37.53 22.94 -3.53
N PRO A 814 -38.47 23.93 -3.44
CA PRO A 814 -39.42 24.19 -4.52
C PRO A 814 -38.80 24.54 -5.87
N LYS A 815 -37.73 25.33 -5.86
CA LYS A 815 -37.03 25.73 -7.09
C LYS A 815 -35.98 24.70 -7.46
N PHE A 816 -35.95 24.29 -8.74
CA PHE A 816 -34.97 23.34 -9.26
C PHE A 816 -33.51 23.75 -9.01
N GLU A 817 -33.20 25.00 -9.27
CA GLU A 817 -31.86 25.60 -9.09
C GLU A 817 -31.36 25.57 -7.63
N ASP A 818 -32.27 25.55 -6.64
CA ASP A 818 -31.90 25.48 -5.21
C ASP A 818 -31.49 24.06 -4.79
N ASN A 819 -31.82 23.08 -5.62
CA ASN A 819 -31.48 21.68 -5.41
C ASN A 819 -30.16 21.26 -6.10
N ILE A 820 -29.53 22.14 -6.87
CA ILE A 820 -28.30 21.86 -7.59
C ILE A 820 -27.14 22.60 -6.94
N ALA A 821 -26.03 21.87 -6.76
CA ALA A 821 -24.75 22.46 -6.39
C ALA A 821 -23.69 22.10 -7.42
N ILE A 822 -23.10 23.11 -8.07
CA ILE A 822 -21.94 22.97 -8.95
C ILE A 822 -20.74 23.52 -8.18
N LYS A 823 -19.68 22.70 -8.03
CA LYS A 823 -18.52 23.06 -7.22
C LYS A 823 -17.22 22.64 -7.87
N LEU A 824 -16.15 23.32 -7.49
CA LEU A 824 -14.80 22.91 -7.85
C LEU A 824 -14.32 21.81 -6.92
N SER A 825 -13.64 20.81 -7.44
CA SER A 825 -12.92 19.82 -6.63
C SER A 825 -11.42 20.03 -6.77
N PHE A 826 -10.68 19.71 -5.71
CA PHE A 826 -9.23 19.75 -5.72
C PHE A 826 -8.67 18.49 -5.12
N VAL A 827 -8.03 17.67 -5.95
CA VAL A 827 -7.43 16.38 -5.57
C VAL A 827 -5.97 16.40 -6.00
N LEU A 828 -5.07 16.65 -5.05
CA LEU A 828 -3.64 16.48 -5.25
C LEU A 828 -3.26 15.01 -5.10
N ASN A 829 -2.77 14.43 -6.19
CA ASN A 829 -2.14 13.11 -6.14
C ASN A 829 -0.63 13.34 -6.02
N LEU A 830 -0.10 13.36 -4.81
CA LEU A 830 1.33 13.59 -4.54
C LEU A 830 2.21 12.42 -4.98
N GLY A 831 1.59 11.34 -5.52
CA GLY A 831 2.32 10.21 -6.13
C GLY A 831 3.24 9.45 -5.17
N LEU A 832 2.84 9.37 -3.89
CA LEU A 832 3.60 8.67 -2.83
C LEU A 832 2.80 7.50 -2.31
#